data_3c50f2bdc8eb9299e79ab7392dc9aeb9
#
_entry.id   3c50f2bdc8eb9299e79ab7392dc9aeb9
#
_cell.length_a   1.000
_cell.length_b   1.000
_cell.length_c   1.000
_cell.angle_alpha   90.00
_cell.angle_beta   90.00
_cell.angle_gamma   90.00
#
_symmetry.space_group_name_H-M   'P 1'
#
loop_
_entity.id
_entity.type
_entity.pdbx_description
1 polymer ?
#
loop_
_entity_poly.entity_id
_entity_poly.type
_entity_poly.pdbx_seq_one_letter_code
_entity_poly.pdbx_strand_id
1 'polypeptide(L)'
;MIGVRLNTFNDNSGEPEQDANSALTELDKGLRSGKVGEQCEAIVRFPRLFEKYPFPILINSSFLKLADVFRMGNNFLRLWVLRVCQQSEKHLDKILNVDEFLRRVFSVLHSNDPVARALALRTLGAVAGIIPERQNVHHAIRRGLDSHDNVEVDAAIYATTRFAAHSNTFAVAMCNKLSDMVECESTGAERRAKLVRALRTVHGGAVRAQGVLKLLRSLLERFPSSSSVRAAITALTAIAADTVVHVPDQVELLLNIAMNDARSVVRRSALVGLKKLAEHAALWPADCIQNLVQAATDSEDAEHTMLCLQVMQILVQCPAVCAAAGRLRAYCADAALSVDLRHAAVAAHVLTTIVVHCYEESLPVDGADLMIALESLVIATSMDDGPANIRPLRIALSCLVKLCGAEPSYATRTARALAAQLGAAGRRSRALLEALAALGAGLRAAAALPAALPALREQLENPSDDGTALVLLCTVLFQERASAALTATISDSWQKSILDAIRYVDGWTRYRVARAALRYAHHSLAADILKRLSEEAPSESAQRWLSALHRAAAADAMLLQEGIAGLEAASAAWEVSSGWGGAGCGWGAGCAAGCSGCSGCAPLPAACMAARAHALQALARAAAAARALCTQPPPAVAHAHAQAARDRAAAAGAAAGAARRAARSLAAAARRYAALARSAFHADNSTLRHLHIAQHTYNQMAQFLERITSNQQERPAEVITKDLKATTLEEMIALAPSIAVAKISAKLFDDPTTAPGFTHRHAEAIVAAVRAMCAGAGWARGVCAGRAGGAACRLALTPAPRAPPADHAAALPLAHRLALKLEGVVLPVPPLSKRQPQRQVKGVQITVTATPHPRTNEKTVELTNIPPVLTAVQTVTPVRDFFSAQQLVSVNAPGLYTVAVEAAFVDENGELWNTGPRTSIVIKAHEDPTTKGIPQANRGRY
;
A
#
# COMPACT_ATOMS: atom_id res chain seq x y z
N MET A 1 -5.43 -6.06 41.29
CA MET A 1 -4.42 -5.21 40.63
C MET A 1 -3.05 -5.81 40.88
N ILE A 2 -2.54 -6.61 39.93
CA ILE A 2 -1.17 -7.10 39.95
C ILE A 2 -0.50 -6.45 38.75
N GLY A 3 0.30 -5.42 39.04
CA GLY A 3 1.08 -4.71 38.04
C GLY A 3 2.19 -5.59 37.48
N VAL A 4 2.02 -6.11 36.28
CA VAL A 4 3.09 -6.76 35.55
C VAL A 4 4.03 -5.64 35.06
N ARG A 5 5.20 -5.55 35.70
CA ARG A 5 6.30 -4.74 35.19
C ARG A 5 6.71 -5.31 33.83
N LEU A 6 6.31 -4.63 32.76
CA LEU A 6 6.89 -4.79 31.45
C LEU A 6 8.34 -4.32 31.53
N ASN A 7 9.29 -5.24 31.68
CA ASN A 7 10.69 -4.95 31.40
C ASN A 7 10.80 -4.65 29.91
N THR A 8 10.84 -3.37 29.58
CA THR A 8 11.27 -2.88 28.28
C THR A 8 12.69 -3.36 28.05
N PHE A 9 12.90 -4.20 27.03
CA PHE A 9 14.23 -4.53 26.55
C PHE A 9 14.93 -3.23 26.19
N ASN A 10 16.04 -2.95 26.83
CA ASN A 10 16.84 -1.76 26.66
C ASN A 10 17.50 -1.81 25.26
N ASP A 11 17.14 -0.92 24.37
CA ASP A 11 17.52 -0.89 22.95
C ASP A 11 18.93 -0.25 22.72
N ASN A 12 19.86 -0.41 23.63
CA ASN A 12 21.19 0.16 23.47
C ASN A 12 22.28 -0.88 23.73
N SER A 13 22.64 -1.61 22.68
CA SER A 13 24.03 -2.02 22.41
C SER A 13 24.11 -3.17 21.40
N GLY A 14 25.03 -3.07 20.48
CA GLY A 14 25.84 -4.11 19.84
C GLY A 14 25.11 -5.29 19.22
N GLU A 15 25.50 -5.65 18.07
CA GLU A 15 25.17 -6.80 17.21
C GLU A 15 23.85 -7.58 17.49
N PRO A 16 22.90 -7.56 16.53
CA PRO A 16 21.57 -8.18 16.66
C PRO A 16 21.60 -9.69 17.00
N GLU A 17 22.70 -10.37 16.73
CA GLU A 17 22.88 -11.81 17.02
C GLU A 17 23.19 -12.07 18.51
N GLN A 18 23.93 -11.19 19.17
CA GLN A 18 24.22 -11.32 20.60
C GLN A 18 22.96 -11.10 21.44
N ASP A 19 22.12 -10.11 21.06
CA ASP A 19 20.84 -9.84 21.69
C ASP A 19 19.84 -11.00 21.52
N ALA A 20 19.84 -11.62 20.33
CA ALA A 20 18.96 -12.75 20.05
C ALA A 20 19.31 -13.99 20.88
N ASN A 21 20.60 -14.31 21.03
CA ASN A 21 21.10 -15.43 21.84
C ASN A 21 20.89 -15.19 23.34
N SER A 22 21.08 -13.97 23.81
CA SER A 22 20.81 -13.57 25.19
C SER A 22 19.32 -13.75 25.53
N ALA A 23 18.42 -13.26 24.68
CA ALA A 23 16.97 -13.42 24.85
C ALA A 23 16.55 -14.91 24.85
N LEU A 24 17.12 -15.72 23.95
CA LEU A 24 16.85 -17.18 23.94
C LEU A 24 17.35 -17.86 25.20
N THR A 25 18.51 -17.48 25.73
CA THR A 25 19.08 -18.04 26.99
C THR A 25 18.20 -17.70 28.18
N GLU A 26 17.64 -16.49 28.26
CA GLU A 26 16.70 -16.07 29.29
C GLU A 26 15.43 -16.93 29.23
N LEU A 27 14.84 -17.13 28.07
CA LEU A 27 13.65 -17.97 27.92
C LEU A 27 13.95 -19.45 28.25
N ASP A 28 15.11 -19.96 27.83
CA ASP A 28 15.53 -21.34 28.17
C ASP A 28 15.67 -21.56 29.69
N LYS A 29 16.17 -20.57 30.42
CA LYS A 29 16.19 -20.62 31.90
C LYS A 29 14.78 -20.69 32.46
N GLY A 30 13.83 -19.91 31.91
CA GLY A 30 12.41 -19.98 32.30
C GLY A 30 11.78 -21.35 32.01
N LEU A 31 12.08 -21.96 30.85
CA LEU A 31 11.58 -23.30 30.49
C LEU A 31 12.08 -24.41 31.45
N ARG A 32 13.26 -24.25 31.99
CA ARG A 32 13.87 -25.22 32.98
C ARG A 32 13.45 -24.97 34.40
N SER A 33 12.66 -23.98 34.70
CA SER A 33 12.17 -23.70 36.04
C SER A 33 11.32 -24.86 36.56
N GLY A 34 11.39 -25.12 37.85
CA GLY A 34 10.52 -26.10 38.55
C GLY A 34 9.07 -25.60 38.71
N LYS A 35 8.77 -24.33 38.39
CA LYS A 35 7.45 -23.75 38.56
C LYS A 35 6.73 -23.64 37.22
N VAL A 36 5.55 -24.27 37.13
CA VAL A 36 4.72 -24.26 35.90
C VAL A 36 4.37 -22.85 35.42
N GLY A 37 4.17 -21.90 36.35
CA GLY A 37 3.88 -20.49 35.97
C GLY A 37 5.03 -19.82 35.22
N GLU A 38 6.26 -19.99 35.68
CA GLU A 38 7.47 -19.45 35.05
C GLU A 38 7.72 -20.11 33.69
N GLN A 39 7.47 -21.44 33.59
CA GLN A 39 7.52 -22.15 32.31
C GLN A 39 6.50 -21.60 31.32
N CYS A 40 5.25 -21.36 31.75
CA CYS A 40 4.21 -20.77 30.88
C CYS A 40 4.57 -19.37 30.44
N GLU A 41 5.10 -18.52 31.31
CA GLU A 41 5.54 -17.17 30.97
C GLU A 41 6.64 -17.21 29.91
N ALA A 42 7.61 -18.11 30.04
CA ALA A 42 8.64 -18.29 29.02
C ALA A 42 8.04 -18.75 27.69
N ILE A 43 7.12 -19.73 27.67
CA ILE A 43 6.48 -20.24 26.45
C ILE A 43 5.73 -19.14 25.70
N VAL A 44 4.96 -18.31 26.39
CA VAL A 44 4.12 -17.26 25.78
C VAL A 44 4.95 -16.14 25.10
N ARG A 45 6.21 -15.98 25.52
CA ARG A 45 7.12 -14.97 24.95
C ARG A 45 7.74 -15.37 23.59
N PHE A 46 7.78 -16.67 23.23
CA PHE A 46 8.41 -17.14 21.99
C PHE A 46 7.86 -16.51 20.71
N PRO A 47 6.55 -16.34 20.48
CA PRO A 47 6.05 -15.71 19.26
C PRO A 47 6.62 -14.31 19.05
N ARG A 48 6.74 -13.50 20.11
CA ARG A 48 7.36 -12.17 20.04
C ARG A 48 8.85 -12.24 19.74
N LEU A 49 9.56 -13.24 20.30
CA LEU A 49 10.97 -13.49 19.99
C LEU A 49 11.15 -13.78 18.50
N PHE A 50 10.28 -14.63 17.90
CA PHE A 50 10.33 -14.95 16.46
C PHE A 50 10.03 -13.76 15.55
N GLU A 51 9.15 -12.86 15.99
CA GLU A 51 8.89 -11.62 15.27
C GLU A 51 10.08 -10.65 15.34
N LYS A 52 10.72 -10.54 16.50
CA LYS A 52 11.86 -9.64 16.69
C LYS A 52 13.13 -10.20 16.00
N TYR A 53 13.35 -11.51 16.09
CA TYR A 53 14.55 -12.18 15.58
C TYR A 53 14.21 -13.39 14.70
N PRO A 54 13.80 -13.17 13.43
CA PRO A 54 13.32 -14.25 12.55
C PRO A 54 14.46 -15.11 11.96
N PHE A 55 15.51 -15.40 12.71
CA PHE A 55 16.65 -16.20 12.27
C PHE A 55 16.33 -17.71 12.32
N PRO A 56 16.55 -18.47 11.22
CA PRO A 56 16.23 -19.91 11.16
C PRO A 56 16.88 -20.72 12.28
N ILE A 57 18.15 -20.47 12.63
CA ILE A 57 18.89 -21.18 13.67
C ILE A 57 18.24 -20.98 15.06
N LEU A 58 17.85 -19.74 15.38
CA LEU A 58 17.19 -19.40 16.63
C LEU A 58 15.81 -20.05 16.70
N ILE A 59 15.02 -19.97 15.64
CA ILE A 59 13.68 -20.54 15.55
C ILE A 59 13.74 -22.06 15.68
N ASN A 60 14.63 -22.73 14.96
CA ASN A 60 14.83 -24.17 15.04
C ASN A 60 15.21 -24.62 16.48
N SER A 61 16.19 -23.95 17.10
CA SER A 61 16.58 -24.24 18.48
C SER A 61 15.42 -24.04 19.45
N SER A 62 14.65 -22.98 19.29
CA SER A 62 13.49 -22.67 20.12
C SER A 62 12.39 -23.72 20.00
N PHE A 63 12.02 -24.13 18.78
CA PHE A 63 11.00 -25.16 18.59
C PHE A 63 11.43 -26.53 19.11
N LEU A 64 12.72 -26.89 19.04
CA LEU A 64 13.24 -28.12 19.66
C LEU A 64 13.11 -28.08 21.20
N LYS A 65 13.39 -26.93 21.83
CA LYS A 65 13.20 -26.77 23.29
C LYS A 65 11.71 -26.81 23.66
N LEU A 66 10.84 -26.18 22.89
CA LEU A 66 9.39 -26.25 23.06
C LEU A 66 8.86 -27.69 22.90
N ALA A 67 9.41 -28.47 21.96
CA ALA A 67 9.08 -29.88 21.79
C ALA A 67 9.53 -30.75 22.99
N ASP A 68 10.64 -30.41 23.64
CA ASP A 68 11.02 -31.09 24.91
C ASP A 68 10.04 -30.78 26.02
N VAL A 69 9.63 -29.52 26.18
CA VAL A 69 8.58 -29.17 27.16
C VAL A 69 7.26 -29.85 26.80
N PHE A 70 6.91 -29.99 25.55
CA PHE A 70 5.72 -30.74 25.12
C PHE A 70 5.79 -32.20 25.49
N ARG A 71 6.94 -32.83 25.35
CA ARG A 71 7.18 -34.25 25.70
C ARG A 71 7.09 -34.49 27.19
N MET A 72 7.81 -33.69 27.98
CA MET A 72 8.02 -33.92 29.41
C MET A 72 6.96 -33.22 30.29
N GLY A 73 6.32 -32.18 29.81
CA GLY A 73 5.42 -31.35 30.57
C GLY A 73 4.01 -31.97 30.76
N ASN A 74 3.22 -31.33 31.59
CA ASN A 74 1.80 -31.67 31.79
C ASN A 74 0.92 -31.14 30.63
N ASN A 75 -0.37 -31.47 30.60
CA ASN A 75 -1.30 -31.06 29.57
C ASN A 75 -1.48 -29.53 29.45
N PHE A 76 -1.31 -28.82 30.58
CA PHE A 76 -1.38 -27.36 30.56
C PHE A 76 -0.22 -26.74 29.74
N LEU A 77 1.01 -27.22 29.96
CA LEU A 77 2.18 -26.80 29.19
C LEU A 77 2.08 -27.22 27.72
N ARG A 78 1.58 -28.44 27.42
CA ARG A 78 1.31 -28.92 26.08
C ARG A 78 0.34 -27.99 25.32
N LEU A 79 -0.72 -27.53 25.99
CA LEU A 79 -1.68 -26.59 25.43
C LEU A 79 -1.02 -25.28 25.05
N TRP A 80 -0.13 -24.73 25.87
CA TRP A 80 0.57 -23.48 25.55
C TRP A 80 1.58 -23.65 24.41
N VAL A 81 2.29 -24.78 24.35
CA VAL A 81 3.16 -25.07 23.19
C VAL A 81 2.33 -25.17 21.90
N LEU A 82 1.16 -25.83 21.94
CA LEU A 82 0.22 -25.85 20.81
C LEU A 82 -0.17 -24.40 20.39
N ARG A 83 -0.47 -23.52 21.34
CA ARG A 83 -0.80 -22.11 21.07
C ARG A 83 0.35 -21.37 20.40
N VAL A 84 1.59 -21.61 20.84
CA VAL A 84 2.78 -21.05 20.19
C VAL A 84 2.90 -21.52 18.74
N CYS A 85 2.71 -22.84 18.48
CA CYS A 85 2.72 -23.37 17.11
C CYS A 85 1.67 -22.68 16.23
N GLN A 86 0.45 -22.44 16.74
CA GLN A 86 -0.63 -21.77 16.03
C GLN A 86 -0.34 -20.30 15.74
N GLN A 87 0.22 -19.56 16.71
CA GLN A 87 0.54 -18.14 16.57
C GLN A 87 1.76 -17.90 15.69
N SER A 88 2.68 -18.84 15.66
CA SER A 88 3.94 -18.76 14.91
C SER A 88 3.89 -19.48 13.57
N GLU A 89 2.72 -19.64 12.98
CA GLU A 89 2.52 -20.40 11.71
C GLU A 89 3.46 -19.91 10.60
N LYS A 90 3.68 -18.59 10.49
CA LYS A 90 4.58 -17.98 9.50
C LYS A 90 6.09 -18.27 9.70
N HIS A 91 6.46 -18.85 10.83
CA HIS A 91 7.84 -19.17 11.16
C HIS A 91 8.14 -20.67 11.20
N LEU A 92 7.13 -21.53 10.99
CA LEU A 92 7.28 -22.98 11.10
C LEU A 92 8.20 -23.55 10.00
N ASP A 93 8.24 -22.96 8.82
CA ASP A 93 9.12 -23.32 7.71
C ASP A 93 10.62 -23.18 8.03
N LYS A 94 10.95 -22.45 9.09
CA LYS A 94 12.33 -22.24 9.55
C LYS A 94 12.81 -23.32 10.53
N ILE A 95 11.98 -24.32 10.82
CA ILE A 95 12.39 -25.50 11.60
C ILE A 95 13.26 -26.39 10.71
N LEU A 96 14.55 -26.40 10.94
CA LEU A 96 15.52 -27.17 10.14
C LEU A 96 15.45 -28.67 10.46
N ASN A 97 15.28 -29.02 11.74
CA ASN A 97 15.25 -30.41 12.22
C ASN A 97 13.81 -30.87 12.49
N VAL A 98 12.99 -30.87 11.43
CA VAL A 98 11.56 -31.26 11.50
C VAL A 98 11.39 -32.69 12.06
N ASP A 99 12.25 -33.64 11.65
CA ASP A 99 12.15 -35.03 12.10
C ASP A 99 12.34 -35.18 13.62
N GLU A 100 13.29 -34.44 14.20
CA GLU A 100 13.52 -34.46 15.65
C GLU A 100 12.37 -33.81 16.41
N PHE A 101 11.82 -32.70 15.89
CA PHE A 101 10.63 -32.06 16.42
C PHE A 101 9.44 -33.05 16.43
N LEU A 102 9.18 -33.69 15.30
CA LEU A 102 8.12 -34.69 15.18
C LEU A 102 8.32 -35.87 16.15
N ARG A 103 9.53 -36.42 16.24
CA ARG A 103 9.83 -37.55 17.13
C ARG A 103 9.41 -37.26 18.59
N ARG A 104 9.67 -36.04 19.05
CA ARG A 104 9.28 -35.60 20.40
C ARG A 104 7.77 -35.46 20.56
N VAL A 105 7.06 -34.92 19.56
CA VAL A 105 5.59 -34.80 19.58
C VAL A 105 4.94 -36.19 19.46
N PHE A 106 5.46 -37.08 18.60
CA PHE A 106 4.96 -38.44 18.45
C PHE A 106 5.05 -39.26 19.71
N SER A 107 6.08 -39.07 20.57
CA SER A 107 6.21 -39.83 21.82
C SER A 107 4.98 -39.64 22.72
N VAL A 108 4.29 -38.52 22.66
CA VAL A 108 3.08 -38.22 23.43
C VAL A 108 1.84 -38.93 22.88
N LEU A 109 1.82 -39.35 21.62
CA LEU A 109 0.72 -40.17 21.07
C LEU A 109 0.63 -41.56 21.68
N HIS A 110 1.69 -42.05 22.34
CA HIS A 110 1.72 -43.32 23.07
C HIS A 110 1.33 -43.18 24.54
N SER A 111 0.91 -41.99 24.99
CA SER A 111 0.44 -41.74 26.34
C SER A 111 -0.90 -42.47 26.58
N ASN A 112 -1.10 -42.93 27.82
CA ASN A 112 -2.41 -43.50 28.24
C ASN A 112 -3.48 -42.40 28.41
N ASP A 113 -3.08 -41.13 28.52
CA ASP A 113 -3.98 -40.00 28.70
C ASP A 113 -4.56 -39.55 27.33
N PRO A 114 -5.88 -39.63 27.09
CA PRO A 114 -6.51 -39.23 25.86
C PRO A 114 -6.38 -37.71 25.57
N VAL A 115 -6.31 -36.87 26.64
CA VAL A 115 -6.11 -35.45 26.50
C VAL A 115 -4.71 -35.14 25.96
N ALA A 116 -3.69 -35.87 26.42
CA ALA A 116 -2.32 -35.76 25.91
C ALA A 116 -2.25 -36.16 24.41
N ARG A 117 -2.88 -37.29 24.04
CA ARG A 117 -2.93 -37.71 22.62
C ARG A 117 -3.69 -36.70 21.75
N ALA A 118 -4.79 -36.17 22.25
CA ALA A 118 -5.55 -35.13 21.58
C ALA A 118 -4.72 -33.84 21.34
N LEU A 119 -3.96 -33.39 22.34
CA LEU A 119 -3.06 -32.23 22.19
C LEU A 119 -1.94 -32.51 21.19
N ALA A 120 -1.41 -33.74 21.14
CA ALA A 120 -0.41 -34.13 20.15
C ALA A 120 -1.00 -34.09 18.74
N LEU A 121 -2.20 -34.65 18.50
CA LEU A 121 -2.88 -34.59 17.20
C LEU A 121 -3.16 -33.14 16.77
N ARG A 122 -3.59 -32.28 17.69
CA ARG A 122 -3.82 -30.85 17.39
C ARG A 122 -2.50 -30.12 17.06
N THR A 123 -1.40 -30.48 17.74
CA THR A 123 -0.09 -29.90 17.46
C THR A 123 0.40 -30.33 16.09
N LEU A 124 0.25 -31.61 15.72
CA LEU A 124 0.54 -32.09 14.36
C LEU A 124 -0.30 -31.34 13.32
N GLY A 125 -1.60 -31.13 13.59
CA GLY A 125 -2.47 -30.32 12.72
C GLY A 125 -2.01 -28.86 12.59
N ALA A 126 -1.49 -28.27 13.65
CA ALA A 126 -1.00 -26.88 13.60
C ALA A 126 0.28 -26.74 12.76
N VAL A 127 1.09 -27.78 12.65
CA VAL A 127 2.33 -27.79 11.85
C VAL A 127 2.16 -28.49 10.50
N ALA A 128 0.93 -28.78 10.06
CA ALA A 128 0.61 -29.48 8.81
C ALA A 128 1.30 -28.89 7.57
N GLY A 129 1.46 -27.56 7.52
CA GLY A 129 2.07 -26.86 6.41
C GLY A 129 3.53 -27.23 6.11
N ILE A 130 4.28 -27.74 7.11
CA ILE A 130 5.68 -28.15 6.95
C ILE A 130 5.87 -29.68 6.81
N ILE A 131 4.81 -30.43 7.04
CA ILE A 131 4.83 -31.90 7.02
C ILE A 131 3.68 -32.52 6.19
N PRO A 132 3.25 -31.91 5.07
CA PRO A 132 2.02 -32.29 4.38
C PRO A 132 2.00 -33.77 3.92
N GLU A 133 3.14 -34.33 3.52
CA GLU A 133 3.23 -35.66 2.89
C GLU A 133 3.81 -36.75 3.83
N ARG A 134 3.88 -36.47 5.16
CA ARG A 134 4.41 -37.45 6.12
C ARG A 134 3.40 -38.55 6.45
N GLN A 135 3.60 -39.73 5.88
CA GLN A 135 2.67 -40.86 5.99
C GLN A 135 2.45 -41.37 7.43
N ASN A 136 3.48 -41.36 8.26
CA ASN A 136 3.34 -41.73 9.66
C ASN A 136 2.37 -40.81 10.43
N VAL A 137 2.34 -39.50 10.07
CA VAL A 137 1.38 -38.55 10.62
C VAL A 137 -0.03 -38.84 10.09
N HIS A 138 -0.15 -39.14 8.78
CA HIS A 138 -1.43 -39.51 8.17
C HIS A 138 -2.05 -40.74 8.86
N HIS A 139 -1.24 -41.76 9.15
CA HIS A 139 -1.67 -42.95 9.88
C HIS A 139 -2.08 -42.65 11.35
N ALA A 140 -1.34 -41.78 12.03
CA ALA A 140 -1.67 -41.37 13.38
C ALA A 140 -3.02 -40.64 13.44
N ILE A 141 -3.27 -39.73 12.50
CA ILE A 141 -4.55 -39.00 12.40
C ILE A 141 -5.69 -39.97 12.10
N ARG A 142 -5.51 -40.88 11.14
CA ARG A 142 -6.53 -41.88 10.81
C ARG A 142 -6.88 -42.76 12.00
N ARG A 143 -5.88 -43.23 12.75
CA ARG A 143 -6.09 -43.99 13.99
C ARG A 143 -6.83 -43.19 15.05
N GLY A 144 -6.55 -41.88 15.17
CA GLY A 144 -7.26 -40.98 16.08
C GLY A 144 -8.74 -40.81 15.74
N LEU A 145 -9.13 -40.91 14.45
CA LEU A 145 -10.55 -40.91 14.03
C LEU A 145 -11.29 -42.18 14.45
N ASP A 146 -10.60 -43.30 14.63
CA ASP A 146 -11.15 -44.58 15.07
C ASP A 146 -11.11 -44.74 16.59
N SER A 147 -10.68 -43.72 17.36
CA SER A 147 -10.63 -43.74 18.81
C SER A 147 -12.03 -43.77 19.43
N HIS A 148 -12.12 -44.41 20.59
CA HIS A 148 -13.37 -44.43 21.38
C HIS A 148 -13.55 -43.14 22.21
N ASP A 149 -12.45 -42.36 22.38
CA ASP A 149 -12.50 -41.11 23.17
C ASP A 149 -12.90 -39.92 22.29
N ASN A 150 -13.92 -39.20 22.75
CA ASN A 150 -14.48 -38.05 22.01
C ASN A 150 -13.47 -36.90 21.86
N VAL A 151 -12.58 -36.66 22.86
CA VAL A 151 -11.61 -35.57 22.83
C VAL A 151 -10.53 -35.86 21.78
N GLU A 152 -10.14 -37.12 21.65
CA GLU A 152 -9.16 -37.59 20.66
C GLU A 152 -9.75 -37.55 19.24
N VAL A 153 -11.00 -38.01 19.05
CA VAL A 153 -11.69 -37.93 17.76
C VAL A 153 -11.85 -36.49 17.29
N ASP A 154 -12.26 -35.56 18.16
CA ASP A 154 -12.37 -34.14 17.84
C ASP A 154 -11.02 -33.53 17.45
N ALA A 155 -9.93 -33.95 18.09
CA ALA A 155 -8.58 -33.50 17.75
C ALA A 155 -8.14 -34.09 16.40
N ALA A 156 -8.50 -35.34 16.10
CA ALA A 156 -8.23 -35.97 14.82
C ALA A 156 -9.00 -35.30 13.67
N ILE A 157 -10.28 -34.94 13.87
CA ILE A 157 -11.08 -34.16 12.90
C ILE A 157 -10.40 -32.81 12.62
N TYR A 158 -9.94 -32.10 13.66
CA TYR A 158 -9.20 -30.84 13.51
C TYR A 158 -7.90 -31.06 12.69
N ALA A 159 -7.11 -32.07 13.04
CA ALA A 159 -5.88 -32.37 12.31
C ALA A 159 -6.16 -32.74 10.85
N THR A 160 -7.20 -33.55 10.58
CA THR A 160 -7.63 -33.91 9.23
C THR A 160 -7.96 -32.65 8.39
N THR A 161 -8.69 -31.71 8.96
CA THR A 161 -9.06 -30.46 8.27
C THR A 161 -7.82 -29.64 7.91
N ARG A 162 -6.84 -29.55 8.83
CA ARG A 162 -5.60 -28.80 8.58
C ARG A 162 -4.69 -29.48 7.56
N PHE A 163 -4.52 -30.80 7.64
CA PHE A 163 -3.72 -31.53 6.65
C PHE A 163 -4.34 -31.53 5.25
N ALA A 164 -5.65 -31.69 5.15
CA ALA A 164 -6.35 -31.64 3.87
C ALA A 164 -6.19 -30.31 3.13
N ALA A 165 -5.98 -29.21 3.84
CA ALA A 165 -5.71 -27.90 3.25
C ALA A 165 -4.30 -27.81 2.62
N HIS A 166 -3.36 -28.71 3.00
CA HIS A 166 -1.96 -28.68 2.54
C HIS A 166 -1.56 -29.89 1.70
N SER A 167 -2.32 -30.98 1.75
CA SER A 167 -2.05 -32.23 1.02
C SER A 167 -3.30 -32.75 0.32
N ASN A 168 -3.30 -32.67 -1.01
CA ASN A 168 -4.38 -33.26 -1.82
C ASN A 168 -4.43 -34.79 -1.73
N THR A 169 -3.27 -35.44 -1.60
CA THR A 169 -3.17 -36.91 -1.46
C THR A 169 -3.84 -37.39 -0.18
N PHE A 170 -3.57 -36.67 0.92
CA PHE A 170 -4.20 -36.92 2.21
C PHE A 170 -5.72 -36.63 2.17
N ALA A 171 -6.12 -35.49 1.59
CA ALA A 171 -7.54 -35.11 1.45
C ALA A 171 -8.33 -36.20 0.74
N VAL A 172 -7.78 -36.68 -0.38
CA VAL A 172 -8.35 -37.78 -1.16
C VAL A 172 -8.51 -39.06 -0.35
N ALA A 173 -7.46 -39.47 0.38
CA ALA A 173 -7.47 -40.68 1.18
C ALA A 173 -8.44 -40.64 2.37
N MET A 174 -8.70 -39.43 2.90
CA MET A 174 -9.57 -39.26 4.06
C MET A 174 -11.02 -38.97 3.69
N CYS A 175 -11.31 -38.55 2.46
CA CYS A 175 -12.64 -38.15 2.01
C CYS A 175 -13.69 -39.27 2.25
N ASN A 176 -13.44 -40.50 1.80
CA ASN A 176 -14.35 -41.62 1.96
C ASN A 176 -14.59 -41.94 3.45
N LYS A 177 -13.52 -41.95 4.27
CA LYS A 177 -13.62 -42.22 5.70
C LYS A 177 -14.51 -41.21 6.41
N LEU A 178 -14.34 -39.92 6.12
CA LEU A 178 -15.18 -38.89 6.69
C LEU A 178 -16.61 -38.97 6.21
N SER A 179 -16.82 -39.30 4.94
CA SER A 179 -18.14 -39.52 4.35
C SER A 179 -18.88 -40.64 5.08
N ASP A 180 -18.25 -41.81 5.28
CA ASP A 180 -18.81 -42.96 6.00
C ASP A 180 -19.17 -42.58 7.45
N MET A 181 -18.28 -41.81 8.13
CA MET A 181 -18.56 -41.32 9.49
C MET A 181 -19.74 -40.34 9.57
N VAL A 182 -19.98 -39.55 8.52
CA VAL A 182 -21.09 -38.59 8.42
C VAL A 182 -22.40 -39.34 8.18
N GLU A 183 -22.40 -40.35 7.34
CA GLU A 183 -23.58 -41.17 7.00
C GLU A 183 -24.01 -42.10 8.12
N CYS A 184 -23.08 -42.48 9.00
CA CYS A 184 -23.36 -43.38 10.10
C CYS A 184 -24.43 -42.80 11.05
N GLU A 185 -25.52 -43.54 11.27
CA GLU A 185 -26.64 -43.13 12.12
C GLU A 185 -26.25 -42.99 13.61
N SER A 186 -25.28 -43.78 14.06
CA SER A 186 -24.77 -43.73 15.44
C SER A 186 -23.98 -42.43 15.75
N THR A 187 -23.61 -41.65 14.72
CA THR A 187 -22.85 -40.41 14.91
C THR A 187 -23.75 -39.31 15.47
N GLY A 188 -23.44 -38.82 16.65
CA GLY A 188 -24.21 -37.73 17.27
C GLY A 188 -24.21 -36.44 16.45
N ALA A 189 -25.31 -35.69 16.53
CA ALA A 189 -25.54 -34.49 15.70
C ALA A 189 -24.42 -33.46 15.74
N GLU A 190 -23.83 -33.21 16.91
CA GLU A 190 -22.72 -32.25 17.07
C GLU A 190 -21.45 -32.71 16.34
N ARG A 191 -21.10 -33.98 16.47
CA ARG A 191 -19.96 -34.58 15.77
C ARG A 191 -20.20 -34.58 14.27
N ARG A 192 -21.41 -34.93 13.79
CA ARG A 192 -21.79 -34.88 12.39
C ARG A 192 -21.61 -33.47 11.83
N ALA A 193 -22.02 -32.43 12.56
CA ALA A 193 -21.79 -31.05 12.15
C ALA A 193 -20.30 -30.67 12.09
N LYS A 194 -19.43 -31.23 12.94
CA LYS A 194 -17.96 -31.05 12.86
C LYS A 194 -17.37 -31.73 11.64
N LEU A 195 -17.81 -32.96 11.36
CA LEU A 195 -17.40 -33.75 10.17
C LEU A 195 -17.81 -33.07 8.86
N VAL A 196 -19.07 -32.61 8.78
CA VAL A 196 -19.57 -31.83 7.62
C VAL A 196 -18.74 -30.57 7.37
N ARG A 197 -18.35 -29.86 8.44
CA ARG A 197 -17.44 -28.71 8.30
C ARG A 197 -16.04 -29.11 7.83
N ALA A 198 -15.54 -30.29 8.22
CA ALA A 198 -14.25 -30.81 7.74
C ALA A 198 -14.29 -31.18 6.26
N LEU A 199 -15.39 -31.74 5.76
CA LEU A 199 -15.58 -32.06 4.33
C LEU A 199 -15.43 -30.86 3.41
N ARG A 200 -15.59 -29.63 3.92
CA ARG A 200 -15.31 -28.40 3.17
C ARG A 200 -13.90 -28.32 2.59
N THR A 201 -12.91 -28.88 3.27
CA THR A 201 -11.51 -28.87 2.85
C THR A 201 -11.03 -30.24 2.36
N VAL A 202 -11.77 -31.30 2.62
CA VAL A 202 -11.36 -32.70 2.40
C VAL A 202 -11.99 -33.27 1.11
N HIS A 203 -11.95 -32.54 0.00
CA HIS A 203 -12.47 -33.02 -1.28
C HIS A 203 -11.41 -33.30 -2.36
N GLY A 204 -10.19 -32.80 -2.20
CA GLY A 204 -9.07 -33.13 -3.08
C GLY A 204 -9.23 -32.74 -4.56
N GLY A 205 -10.09 -31.77 -4.88
CA GLY A 205 -10.25 -31.23 -6.24
C GLY A 205 -11.69 -31.31 -6.79
N ALA A 206 -11.94 -30.62 -7.91
CA ALA A 206 -13.28 -30.37 -8.46
C ALA A 206 -14.06 -31.65 -8.80
N VAL A 207 -13.41 -32.68 -9.36
CA VAL A 207 -14.08 -33.93 -9.75
C VAL A 207 -14.65 -34.68 -8.53
N ARG A 208 -13.90 -34.70 -7.43
CA ARG A 208 -14.36 -35.38 -6.19
C ARG A 208 -15.30 -34.51 -5.38
N ALA A 209 -15.18 -33.18 -5.50
CA ALA A 209 -16.12 -32.24 -4.92
C ALA A 209 -17.56 -32.58 -5.31
N GLN A 210 -17.82 -33.03 -6.53
CA GLN A 210 -19.14 -33.46 -6.98
C GLN A 210 -19.72 -34.58 -6.11
N GLY A 211 -18.90 -35.57 -5.72
CA GLY A 211 -19.35 -36.66 -4.83
C GLY A 211 -19.70 -36.13 -3.44
N VAL A 212 -18.87 -35.26 -2.88
CA VAL A 212 -19.13 -34.62 -1.57
C VAL A 212 -20.35 -33.73 -1.64
N LEU A 213 -20.56 -32.97 -2.73
CA LEU A 213 -21.74 -32.13 -2.92
C LEU A 213 -23.03 -32.97 -2.98
N LYS A 214 -23.01 -34.12 -3.69
CA LYS A 214 -24.14 -35.06 -3.71
C LYS A 214 -24.45 -35.60 -2.31
N LEU A 215 -23.43 -36.02 -1.57
CA LEU A 215 -23.55 -36.48 -0.20
C LEU A 215 -24.19 -35.40 0.69
N LEU A 216 -23.60 -34.18 0.66
CA LEU A 216 -24.11 -33.08 1.49
C LEU A 216 -25.53 -32.67 1.15
N ARG A 217 -25.96 -32.78 -0.12
CA ARG A 217 -27.35 -32.55 -0.54
C ARG A 217 -28.26 -33.63 0.02
N SER A 218 -27.91 -34.91 -0.01
CA SER A 218 -28.68 -35.99 0.59
C SER A 218 -28.86 -35.86 2.10
N LEU A 219 -27.85 -35.26 2.79
CA LEU A 219 -27.95 -35.01 4.23
C LEU A 219 -28.97 -33.93 4.60
N LEU A 220 -29.30 -33.02 3.69
CA LEU A 220 -30.38 -32.02 3.93
C LEU A 220 -31.74 -32.68 4.16
N GLU A 221 -32.02 -33.77 3.44
CA GLU A 221 -33.24 -34.52 3.54
C GLU A 221 -33.22 -35.52 4.72
N ARG A 222 -32.11 -36.25 4.89
CA ARG A 222 -31.98 -37.29 5.92
C ARG A 222 -31.86 -36.74 7.34
N PHE A 223 -31.23 -35.56 7.52
CA PHE A 223 -31.01 -34.95 8.84
C PHE A 223 -31.49 -33.50 8.87
N PRO A 224 -32.81 -33.29 8.94
CA PRO A 224 -33.44 -31.96 8.78
C PRO A 224 -33.32 -31.03 9.98
N SER A 225 -32.49 -31.37 11.01
CA SER A 225 -32.27 -30.47 12.14
C SER A 225 -31.60 -29.16 11.68
N SER A 226 -32.00 -28.02 12.25
CA SER A 226 -31.46 -26.70 11.87
C SER A 226 -29.93 -26.60 11.95
N SER A 227 -29.31 -27.28 12.91
CA SER A 227 -27.87 -27.31 13.06
C SER A 227 -27.17 -28.08 11.94
N SER A 228 -27.73 -29.24 11.54
CA SER A 228 -27.19 -30.07 10.46
C SER A 228 -27.37 -29.41 9.10
N VAL A 229 -28.56 -28.86 8.82
CA VAL A 229 -28.84 -28.13 7.59
C VAL A 229 -27.92 -26.91 7.42
N ARG A 230 -27.75 -26.12 8.48
CA ARG A 230 -26.82 -24.97 8.43
C ARG A 230 -25.38 -25.39 8.17
N ALA A 231 -24.89 -26.46 8.81
CA ALA A 231 -23.56 -26.99 8.57
C ALA A 231 -23.39 -27.46 7.13
N ALA A 232 -24.40 -28.19 6.60
CA ALA A 232 -24.39 -28.66 5.21
C ALA A 232 -24.43 -27.49 4.21
N ILE A 233 -25.30 -26.50 4.37
CA ILE A 233 -25.37 -25.29 3.54
C ILE A 233 -24.02 -24.56 3.53
N THR A 234 -23.40 -24.38 4.71
CA THR A 234 -22.12 -23.70 4.83
C THR A 234 -20.99 -24.44 4.11
N ALA A 235 -20.97 -25.76 4.21
CA ALA A 235 -19.98 -26.59 3.52
C ALA A 235 -20.21 -26.60 2.01
N LEU A 236 -21.45 -26.81 1.54
CA LEU A 236 -21.85 -26.73 0.13
C LEU A 236 -21.43 -25.41 -0.51
N THR A 237 -21.75 -24.29 0.17
CA THR A 237 -21.40 -22.94 -0.30
C THR A 237 -19.90 -22.73 -0.40
N ALA A 238 -19.13 -23.26 0.57
CA ALA A 238 -17.68 -23.13 0.54
C ALA A 238 -17.06 -23.91 -0.63
N ILE A 239 -17.50 -25.17 -0.83
CA ILE A 239 -17.02 -26.00 -1.94
C ILE A 239 -17.39 -25.37 -3.28
N ALA A 240 -18.61 -24.85 -3.43
CA ALA A 240 -19.04 -24.16 -4.64
C ALA A 240 -18.20 -22.92 -4.94
N ALA A 241 -17.89 -22.10 -3.93
CA ALA A 241 -17.03 -20.94 -4.09
C ALA A 241 -15.60 -21.31 -4.51
N ASP A 242 -15.04 -22.40 -3.96
CA ASP A 242 -13.68 -22.84 -4.27
C ASP A 242 -13.60 -23.54 -5.65
N THR A 243 -14.67 -24.20 -6.10
CA THR A 243 -14.71 -24.94 -7.37
C THR A 243 -15.32 -24.17 -8.54
N VAL A 244 -15.94 -23.04 -8.29
CA VAL A 244 -16.57 -22.09 -9.23
C VAL A 244 -17.64 -22.70 -10.14
N VAL A 245 -17.40 -23.88 -10.74
CA VAL A 245 -18.31 -24.59 -11.65
C VAL A 245 -19.68 -24.90 -11.01
N HIS A 246 -19.71 -25.09 -9.71
CA HIS A 246 -20.93 -25.44 -8.96
C HIS A 246 -21.68 -24.22 -8.39
N VAL A 247 -21.26 -23.01 -8.73
CA VAL A 247 -21.89 -21.77 -8.24
C VAL A 247 -23.35 -21.66 -8.70
N PRO A 248 -23.71 -21.88 -9.98
CA PRO A 248 -25.09 -21.76 -10.44
C PRO A 248 -26.04 -22.65 -9.66
N ASP A 249 -25.75 -23.95 -9.61
CA ASP A 249 -26.58 -24.95 -8.90
C ASP A 249 -26.73 -24.65 -7.41
N GLN A 250 -25.65 -24.11 -6.80
CA GLN A 250 -25.67 -23.77 -5.38
C GLN A 250 -26.48 -22.51 -5.11
N VAL A 251 -26.44 -21.55 -6.02
CA VAL A 251 -27.26 -20.32 -5.95
C VAL A 251 -28.74 -20.66 -6.02
N GLU A 252 -29.14 -21.53 -6.96
CA GLU A 252 -30.54 -22.00 -7.06
C GLU A 252 -31.01 -22.71 -5.79
N LEU A 253 -30.21 -23.63 -5.26
CA LEU A 253 -30.50 -24.31 -4.00
C LEU A 253 -30.67 -23.33 -2.85
N LEU A 254 -29.78 -22.38 -2.70
CA LEU A 254 -29.83 -21.40 -1.62
C LEU A 254 -31.04 -20.45 -1.73
N LEU A 255 -31.38 -20.04 -2.96
CA LEU A 255 -32.56 -19.23 -3.21
C LEU A 255 -33.84 -19.98 -2.85
N ASN A 256 -33.96 -21.25 -3.27
CA ASN A 256 -35.10 -22.10 -2.91
C ASN A 256 -35.24 -22.23 -1.38
N ILE A 257 -34.14 -22.45 -0.66
CA ILE A 257 -34.14 -22.51 0.81
C ILE A 257 -34.52 -21.15 1.43
N ALA A 258 -34.00 -20.06 0.89
CA ALA A 258 -34.26 -18.71 1.40
C ALA A 258 -35.75 -18.31 1.24
N MET A 259 -36.39 -18.78 0.19
CA MET A 259 -37.83 -18.51 -0.10
C MET A 259 -38.75 -19.45 0.65
N ASN A 260 -38.48 -20.76 0.69
CA ASN A 260 -39.46 -21.78 1.04
C ASN A 260 -39.25 -22.45 2.40
N ASP A 261 -38.05 -22.33 3.04
CA ASP A 261 -37.84 -22.97 4.36
C ASP A 261 -38.57 -22.21 5.48
N ALA A 262 -39.37 -22.96 6.27
CA ALA A 262 -40.15 -22.37 7.35
C ALA A 262 -39.29 -21.75 8.48
N ARG A 263 -38.04 -22.18 8.62
CA ARG A 263 -37.15 -21.81 9.72
C ARG A 263 -36.31 -20.57 9.38
N SER A 264 -36.54 -19.46 10.08
CA SER A 264 -35.88 -18.17 9.87
C SER A 264 -34.34 -18.29 9.96
N VAL A 265 -33.82 -19.12 10.89
CA VAL A 265 -32.38 -19.33 11.07
C VAL A 265 -31.74 -20.02 9.86
N VAL A 266 -32.45 -20.92 9.17
CA VAL A 266 -32.00 -21.62 7.97
C VAL A 266 -32.04 -20.65 6.79
N ARG A 267 -33.16 -19.91 6.61
CA ARG A 267 -33.25 -18.87 5.58
C ARG A 267 -32.14 -17.85 5.67
N ARG A 268 -31.83 -17.36 6.88
CA ARG A 268 -30.68 -16.46 7.10
C ARG A 268 -29.34 -17.08 6.72
N SER A 269 -29.16 -18.38 7.05
CA SER A 269 -27.92 -19.08 6.69
C SER A 269 -27.77 -19.23 5.17
N ALA A 270 -28.88 -19.46 4.45
CA ALA A 270 -28.90 -19.49 2.99
C ALA A 270 -28.53 -18.14 2.38
N LEU A 271 -29.10 -17.03 2.88
CA LEU A 271 -28.77 -15.67 2.44
C LEU A 271 -27.30 -15.30 2.71
N VAL A 272 -26.74 -15.71 3.86
CA VAL A 272 -25.32 -15.54 4.14
C VAL A 272 -24.45 -16.33 3.14
N GLY A 273 -24.91 -17.52 2.75
CA GLY A 273 -24.31 -18.31 1.68
C GLY A 273 -24.37 -17.60 0.32
N LEU A 274 -25.53 -17.06 -0.05
CA LEU A 274 -25.70 -16.27 -1.27
C LEU A 274 -24.82 -15.03 -1.28
N LYS A 275 -24.69 -14.35 -0.15
CA LYS A 275 -23.79 -13.20 -0.01
C LYS A 275 -22.33 -13.56 -0.32
N LYS A 276 -21.87 -14.74 0.10
CA LYS A 276 -20.53 -15.23 -0.22
C LYS A 276 -20.37 -15.53 -1.71
N LEU A 277 -21.38 -16.12 -2.34
CA LEU A 277 -21.35 -16.43 -3.78
C LEU A 277 -21.59 -15.21 -4.68
N ALA A 278 -22.09 -14.12 -4.13
CA ALA A 278 -22.32 -12.88 -4.89
C ALA A 278 -21.04 -12.24 -5.43
N GLU A 279 -19.86 -12.57 -4.88
CA GLU A 279 -18.55 -12.21 -5.44
C GLU A 279 -18.33 -12.81 -6.84
N HIS A 280 -19.05 -13.89 -7.20
CA HIS A 280 -19.08 -14.53 -8.52
C HIS A 280 -20.35 -14.20 -9.30
N ALA A 281 -20.82 -12.97 -9.24
CA ALA A 281 -22.09 -12.51 -9.83
C ALA A 281 -22.27 -12.85 -11.32
N ALA A 282 -21.18 -12.89 -12.09
CA ALA A 282 -21.23 -13.25 -13.52
C ALA A 282 -21.66 -14.71 -13.78
N LEU A 283 -21.62 -15.59 -12.78
CA LEU A 283 -22.02 -16.99 -12.87
C LEU A 283 -23.45 -17.23 -12.37
N TRP A 284 -24.12 -16.21 -11.90
CA TRP A 284 -25.50 -16.35 -11.41
C TRP A 284 -26.47 -16.50 -12.58
N PRO A 285 -27.42 -17.45 -12.51
CA PRO A 285 -28.54 -17.53 -13.46
C PRO A 285 -29.32 -16.21 -13.52
N ALA A 286 -29.76 -15.83 -14.72
CA ALA A 286 -30.40 -14.51 -14.94
C ALA A 286 -31.64 -14.28 -14.07
N ASP A 287 -32.44 -15.33 -13.84
CA ASP A 287 -33.68 -15.25 -13.08
C ASP A 287 -33.48 -15.13 -11.56
N CYS A 288 -32.26 -15.43 -11.08
CA CYS A 288 -31.97 -15.43 -9.64
C CYS A 288 -32.09 -14.05 -9.00
N ILE A 289 -31.81 -12.98 -9.76
CA ILE A 289 -31.96 -11.60 -9.27
C ILE A 289 -33.42 -11.26 -9.06
N GLN A 290 -34.29 -11.70 -9.97
CA GLN A 290 -35.74 -11.50 -9.86
C GLN A 290 -36.30 -12.27 -8.66
N ASN A 291 -35.87 -13.52 -8.47
CA ASN A 291 -36.27 -14.36 -7.34
C ASN A 291 -35.79 -13.73 -6.00
N LEU A 292 -34.60 -13.15 -5.99
CA LEU A 292 -34.09 -12.47 -4.80
C LEU A 292 -34.87 -11.18 -4.47
N VAL A 293 -35.28 -10.42 -5.48
CA VAL A 293 -36.17 -9.25 -5.33
C VAL A 293 -37.51 -9.70 -4.80
N GLN A 294 -38.07 -10.78 -5.35
CA GLN A 294 -39.34 -11.35 -4.87
C GLN A 294 -39.24 -11.81 -3.40
N ALA A 295 -38.18 -12.54 -3.05
CA ALA A 295 -37.93 -12.98 -1.67
C ALA A 295 -37.85 -11.80 -0.67
N ALA A 296 -37.26 -10.66 -1.13
CA ALA A 296 -37.18 -9.45 -0.33
C ALA A 296 -38.54 -8.74 -0.19
N THR A 297 -39.39 -8.79 -1.25
CA THR A 297 -40.71 -8.15 -1.26
C THR A 297 -41.71 -8.92 -0.41
N ASP A 298 -41.69 -10.26 -0.48
CA ASP A 298 -42.65 -11.14 0.22
C ASP A 298 -42.31 -11.32 1.71
N SER A 299 -41.13 -10.87 2.16
CA SER A 299 -40.69 -11.10 3.52
C SER A 299 -41.14 -10.00 4.49
N GLU A 300 -41.81 -10.38 5.57
CA GLU A 300 -42.13 -9.52 6.73
C GLU A 300 -40.92 -9.40 7.72
N ASP A 301 -39.91 -10.28 7.62
CA ASP A 301 -38.73 -10.27 8.50
C ASP A 301 -37.72 -9.22 8.03
N ALA A 302 -37.59 -8.14 8.79
CA ALA A 302 -36.65 -7.05 8.52
C ALA A 302 -35.17 -7.49 8.36
N GLU A 303 -34.76 -8.53 9.11
CA GLU A 303 -33.37 -9.04 8.95
C GLU A 303 -33.23 -9.85 7.66
N HIS A 304 -34.24 -10.56 7.24
CA HIS A 304 -34.26 -11.27 5.97
C HIS A 304 -34.14 -10.28 4.80
N THR A 305 -35.01 -9.26 4.78
CA THR A 305 -34.96 -8.18 3.77
C THR A 305 -33.61 -7.47 3.75
N MET A 306 -33.02 -7.19 4.92
CA MET A 306 -31.69 -6.60 5.01
C MET A 306 -30.61 -7.50 4.38
N LEU A 307 -30.66 -8.80 4.60
CA LEU A 307 -29.71 -9.73 4.00
C LEU A 307 -29.88 -9.81 2.49
N CYS A 308 -31.12 -9.81 1.98
CA CYS A 308 -31.39 -9.74 0.55
C CYS A 308 -30.78 -8.47 -0.07
N LEU A 309 -31.00 -7.30 0.55
CA LEU A 309 -30.39 -6.04 0.11
C LEU A 309 -28.85 -6.08 0.13
N GLN A 310 -28.25 -6.74 1.13
CA GLN A 310 -26.79 -6.90 1.19
C GLN A 310 -26.25 -7.82 0.09
N VAL A 311 -26.99 -8.84 -0.30
CA VAL A 311 -26.65 -9.69 -1.46
C VAL A 311 -26.72 -8.87 -2.74
N MET A 312 -27.82 -8.13 -2.95
CA MET A 312 -27.99 -7.22 -4.10
C MET A 312 -26.89 -6.16 -4.15
N GLN A 313 -26.46 -5.62 -3.01
CA GLN A 313 -25.36 -4.64 -2.90
C GLN A 313 -24.03 -5.17 -3.45
N ILE A 314 -23.77 -6.47 -3.31
CA ILE A 314 -22.56 -7.09 -3.87
C ILE A 314 -22.77 -7.39 -5.37
N LEU A 315 -23.94 -7.92 -5.75
CA LEU A 315 -24.24 -8.28 -7.14
C LEU A 315 -24.13 -7.10 -8.09
N VAL A 316 -24.58 -5.91 -7.70
CA VAL A 316 -24.48 -4.69 -8.53
C VAL A 316 -23.04 -4.15 -8.72
N GLN A 317 -22.04 -4.75 -8.08
CA GLN A 317 -20.64 -4.46 -8.45
C GLN A 317 -20.27 -5.07 -9.80
N CYS A 318 -21.06 -6.01 -10.32
CA CYS A 318 -20.89 -6.59 -11.64
C CYS A 318 -21.64 -5.76 -12.70
N PRO A 319 -20.95 -5.21 -13.72
CA PRO A 319 -21.58 -4.38 -14.76
C PRO A 319 -22.73 -5.08 -15.49
N ALA A 320 -22.61 -6.40 -15.74
CA ALA A 320 -23.67 -7.18 -16.39
C ALA A 320 -24.98 -7.20 -15.60
N VAL A 321 -24.89 -7.19 -14.27
CA VAL A 321 -26.05 -7.11 -13.37
C VAL A 321 -26.69 -5.71 -13.43
N CYS A 322 -25.88 -4.65 -13.47
CA CYS A 322 -26.37 -3.27 -13.61
C CYS A 322 -27.13 -3.05 -14.92
N ALA A 323 -26.63 -3.60 -16.02
CA ALA A 323 -27.27 -3.48 -17.34
C ALA A 323 -28.68 -4.14 -17.38
N ALA A 324 -28.91 -5.23 -16.63
CA ALA A 324 -30.16 -5.97 -16.59
C ALA A 324 -31.08 -5.61 -15.41
N ALA A 325 -30.80 -4.55 -14.66
CA ALA A 325 -31.34 -4.29 -13.33
C ALA A 325 -32.71 -3.59 -13.28
N GLY A 326 -33.58 -3.66 -14.30
CA GLY A 326 -34.82 -2.88 -14.35
C GLY A 326 -35.77 -3.10 -13.14
N ARG A 327 -36.06 -4.36 -12.77
CA ARG A 327 -36.91 -4.68 -11.58
C ARG A 327 -36.20 -4.36 -10.28
N LEU A 328 -34.90 -4.63 -10.21
CA LEU A 328 -34.06 -4.31 -9.05
C LEU A 328 -34.04 -2.81 -8.79
N ARG A 329 -33.96 -2.00 -9.84
CA ARG A 329 -34.00 -0.53 -9.76
C ARG A 329 -35.31 -0.04 -9.18
N ALA A 330 -36.46 -0.56 -9.69
CA ALA A 330 -37.79 -0.19 -9.19
C ALA A 330 -37.92 -0.57 -7.70
N TYR A 331 -37.58 -1.80 -7.32
CA TYR A 331 -37.65 -2.25 -5.93
C TYR A 331 -36.77 -1.37 -5.01
N CYS A 332 -35.53 -1.07 -5.42
CA CYS A 332 -34.64 -0.25 -4.61
C CYS A 332 -35.06 1.22 -4.53
N ALA A 333 -35.76 1.74 -5.54
CA ALA A 333 -36.35 3.09 -5.48
C ALA A 333 -37.44 3.17 -4.39
N ASP A 334 -38.31 2.18 -4.31
CA ASP A 334 -39.35 2.09 -3.28
C ASP A 334 -38.71 1.84 -1.89
N ALA A 335 -37.79 0.91 -1.79
CA ALA A 335 -37.12 0.56 -0.55
C ALA A 335 -36.22 1.71 0.01
N ALA A 336 -35.73 2.61 -0.83
CA ALA A 336 -34.94 3.79 -0.41
C ALA A 336 -35.79 4.82 0.35
N LEU A 337 -37.10 4.74 0.25
CA LEU A 337 -38.09 5.57 0.98
C LEU A 337 -38.66 4.86 2.24
N SER A 338 -38.11 3.71 2.59
CA SER A 338 -38.54 2.93 3.77
C SER A 338 -38.33 3.70 5.08
N VAL A 339 -39.22 3.45 6.05
CA VAL A 339 -39.14 3.99 7.41
C VAL A 339 -37.89 3.49 8.17
N ASP A 340 -37.44 2.24 7.90
CA ASP A 340 -36.19 1.75 8.47
C ASP A 340 -35.00 2.36 7.72
N LEU A 341 -34.36 3.34 8.37
CA LEU A 341 -33.21 4.08 7.81
C LEU A 341 -32.03 3.19 7.41
N ARG A 342 -31.89 2.01 7.99
CA ARG A 342 -30.84 1.06 7.62
C ARG A 342 -31.17 0.37 6.30
N HIS A 343 -32.43 -0.04 6.10
CA HIS A 343 -32.89 -0.59 4.83
C HIS A 343 -32.84 0.46 3.73
N ALA A 344 -33.35 1.65 4.00
CA ALA A 344 -33.33 2.77 3.07
C ALA A 344 -31.91 3.10 2.61
N ALA A 345 -30.93 3.13 3.52
CA ALA A 345 -29.53 3.42 3.18
C ALA A 345 -28.89 2.36 2.28
N VAL A 346 -29.16 1.08 2.52
CA VAL A 346 -28.58 0.00 1.68
C VAL A 346 -29.27 -0.02 0.31
N ALA A 347 -30.59 0.14 0.26
CA ALA A 347 -31.35 0.24 -0.98
C ALA A 347 -30.89 1.44 -1.83
N ALA A 348 -30.75 2.62 -1.21
CA ALA A 348 -30.21 3.82 -1.86
C ALA A 348 -28.79 3.60 -2.39
N HIS A 349 -27.96 2.82 -1.68
CA HIS A 349 -26.63 2.47 -2.16
C HIS A 349 -26.66 1.58 -3.41
N VAL A 350 -27.53 0.55 -3.43
CA VAL A 350 -27.74 -0.31 -4.60
C VAL A 350 -28.19 0.53 -5.79
N LEU A 351 -29.22 1.35 -5.57
CA LEU A 351 -29.79 2.24 -6.60
C LEU A 351 -28.74 3.25 -7.12
N THR A 352 -27.95 3.85 -6.22
CA THR A 352 -26.86 4.76 -6.61
C THR A 352 -25.85 4.07 -7.51
N THR A 353 -25.47 2.82 -7.19
CA THR A 353 -24.49 2.08 -8.00
C THR A 353 -25.02 1.83 -9.41
N ILE A 354 -26.28 1.47 -9.55
CA ILE A 354 -26.95 1.26 -10.84
C ILE A 354 -27.04 2.59 -11.62
N VAL A 355 -27.47 3.66 -10.99
CA VAL A 355 -27.64 4.99 -11.62
C VAL A 355 -26.28 5.57 -12.07
N VAL A 356 -25.24 5.45 -11.23
CA VAL A 356 -23.88 5.88 -11.58
C VAL A 356 -23.35 5.10 -12.77
N HIS A 357 -23.53 3.77 -12.78
CA HIS A 357 -23.16 2.96 -13.95
C HIS A 357 -23.89 3.40 -15.23
N CYS A 358 -25.19 3.70 -15.15
CA CYS A 358 -25.92 4.22 -16.30
C CYS A 358 -25.36 5.55 -16.81
N TYR A 359 -24.98 6.48 -15.92
CA TYR A 359 -24.32 7.74 -16.33
C TYR A 359 -22.95 7.51 -16.95
N GLU A 360 -22.15 6.60 -16.40
CA GLU A 360 -20.82 6.27 -16.95
C GLU A 360 -20.89 5.66 -18.36
N GLU A 361 -21.90 4.81 -18.59
CA GLU A 361 -22.20 4.20 -19.91
C GLU A 361 -23.07 5.08 -20.82
N SER A 362 -23.38 6.32 -20.40
CA SER A 362 -24.25 7.25 -21.14
C SER A 362 -25.64 6.69 -21.46
N LEU A 363 -26.16 5.81 -20.59
CA LEU A 363 -27.53 5.28 -20.71
C LEU A 363 -28.56 6.30 -20.17
N PRO A 364 -29.76 6.37 -20.76
CA PRO A 364 -30.78 7.30 -20.30
C PRO A 364 -31.28 6.89 -18.89
N VAL A 365 -31.03 7.74 -17.91
CA VAL A 365 -31.50 7.57 -16.52
C VAL A 365 -31.77 8.93 -15.91
N ASP A 366 -32.89 9.05 -15.18
CA ASP A 366 -33.13 10.18 -14.29
C ASP A 366 -32.74 9.82 -12.86
N GLY A 367 -31.83 10.61 -12.29
CA GLY A 367 -31.38 10.48 -10.91
C GLY A 367 -32.08 11.39 -9.91
N ALA A 368 -33.11 12.16 -10.34
CA ALA A 368 -33.77 13.16 -9.49
C ALA A 368 -34.47 12.53 -8.28
N ASP A 369 -35.17 11.43 -8.47
CA ASP A 369 -35.87 10.71 -7.40
C ASP A 369 -34.88 10.13 -6.38
N LEU A 370 -33.78 9.55 -6.87
CA LEU A 370 -32.71 9.08 -5.99
C LEU A 370 -32.11 10.24 -5.19
N MET A 371 -31.93 11.41 -5.82
CA MET A 371 -31.41 12.60 -5.15
C MET A 371 -32.31 13.03 -4.00
N ILE A 372 -33.64 13.07 -4.22
CA ILE A 372 -34.63 13.40 -3.20
C ILE A 372 -34.61 12.37 -2.05
N ALA A 373 -34.57 11.08 -2.36
CA ALA A 373 -34.50 10.02 -1.36
C ALA A 373 -33.23 10.12 -0.50
N LEU A 374 -32.07 10.40 -1.13
CA LEU A 374 -30.81 10.57 -0.42
C LEU A 374 -30.80 11.83 0.47
N GLU A 375 -31.33 12.96 0.01
CA GLU A 375 -31.48 14.18 0.83
C GLU A 375 -32.38 13.93 2.04
N SER A 376 -33.55 13.29 1.83
CA SER A 376 -34.48 12.94 2.91
C SER A 376 -33.81 12.01 3.93
N LEU A 377 -33.04 11.03 3.47
CA LEU A 377 -32.30 10.10 4.34
C LEU A 377 -31.22 10.81 5.14
N VAL A 378 -30.50 11.78 4.55
CA VAL A 378 -29.50 12.58 5.25
C VAL A 378 -30.18 13.43 6.33
N ILE A 379 -31.30 14.09 6.03
CA ILE A 379 -32.05 14.87 7.00
C ILE A 379 -32.52 13.99 8.16
N ALA A 380 -33.21 12.88 7.87
CA ALA A 380 -33.74 11.96 8.89
C ALA A 380 -32.61 11.38 9.78
N THR A 381 -31.45 11.05 9.19
CA THR A 381 -30.32 10.49 9.95
C THR A 381 -29.47 11.55 10.64
N SER A 382 -29.47 12.81 10.22
CA SER A 382 -28.68 13.87 10.86
C SER A 382 -29.38 14.45 12.11
N MET A 383 -30.71 14.36 12.18
CA MET A 383 -31.49 14.88 13.29
C MET A 383 -31.58 13.96 14.51
N ASP A 384 -31.29 12.68 14.36
CA ASP A 384 -31.36 11.66 15.42
C ASP A 384 -29.96 11.30 15.93
N ASP A 385 -29.65 11.62 17.17
CA ASP A 385 -28.34 11.39 17.81
C ASP A 385 -28.03 9.92 18.18
N GLY A 386 -28.91 8.98 17.89
CA GLY A 386 -28.71 7.55 18.15
C GLY A 386 -27.50 6.96 17.41
N PRO A 387 -26.64 6.15 18.07
CA PRO A 387 -25.43 5.58 17.44
C PRO A 387 -25.74 4.65 16.27
N ALA A 388 -26.96 4.11 16.19
CA ALA A 388 -27.43 3.23 15.12
C ALA A 388 -27.48 3.93 13.75
N ASN A 389 -27.71 5.23 13.71
CA ASN A 389 -27.92 6.01 12.49
C ASN A 389 -26.65 6.61 11.86
N ILE A 390 -25.49 6.47 12.51
CA ILE A 390 -24.20 6.94 11.96
C ILE A 390 -23.82 6.18 10.68
N ARG A 391 -24.09 4.88 10.61
CA ARG A 391 -23.77 4.06 9.43
C ARG A 391 -24.68 4.38 8.24
N PRO A 392 -26.02 4.43 8.39
CA PRO A 392 -26.94 4.92 7.35
C PRO A 392 -26.55 6.30 6.82
N LEU A 393 -26.27 7.29 7.69
CA LEU A 393 -25.83 8.61 7.30
C LEU A 393 -24.58 8.58 6.42
N ARG A 394 -23.56 7.84 6.81
CA ARG A 394 -22.31 7.72 6.02
C ARG A 394 -22.54 7.07 4.67
N ILE A 395 -23.44 6.10 4.58
CA ILE A 395 -23.82 5.44 3.31
C ILE A 395 -24.49 6.48 2.41
N ALA A 396 -25.50 7.19 2.91
CA ALA A 396 -26.23 8.22 2.16
C ALA A 396 -25.30 9.32 1.64
N LEU A 397 -24.42 9.85 2.52
CA LEU A 397 -23.42 10.84 2.14
C LEU A 397 -22.43 10.34 1.07
N SER A 398 -21.99 9.08 1.18
CA SER A 398 -21.14 8.45 0.17
C SER A 398 -21.84 8.32 -1.17
N CYS A 399 -23.14 8.00 -1.16
CA CYS A 399 -23.97 7.92 -2.35
C CYS A 399 -24.13 9.27 -3.04
N LEU A 400 -24.40 10.34 -2.26
CA LEU A 400 -24.49 11.70 -2.79
C LEU A 400 -23.17 12.14 -3.47
N VAL A 401 -22.03 11.86 -2.83
CA VAL A 401 -20.73 12.19 -3.40
C VAL A 401 -20.47 11.45 -4.72
N LYS A 402 -20.83 10.16 -4.78
CA LYS A 402 -20.69 9.35 -5.99
C LYS A 402 -21.59 9.85 -7.12
N LEU A 403 -22.86 10.14 -6.80
CA LEU A 403 -23.85 10.66 -7.75
C LEU A 403 -23.38 12.00 -8.34
N CYS A 404 -22.92 12.94 -7.50
CA CYS A 404 -22.39 14.23 -7.96
C CYS A 404 -21.07 14.08 -8.74
N GLY A 405 -20.30 13.02 -8.52
CA GLY A 405 -19.12 12.71 -9.31
C GLY A 405 -19.46 12.26 -10.73
N ALA A 406 -20.51 11.46 -10.89
CA ALA A 406 -21.02 11.01 -12.18
C ALA A 406 -21.79 12.11 -12.91
N GLU A 407 -22.71 12.79 -12.23
CA GLU A 407 -23.52 13.89 -12.77
C GLU A 407 -23.32 15.18 -11.94
N PRO A 408 -22.44 16.09 -12.39
CA PRO A 408 -22.09 17.31 -11.65
C PRO A 408 -23.23 18.32 -11.47
N SER A 409 -24.32 18.23 -12.25
CA SER A 409 -25.48 19.15 -12.13
C SER A 409 -26.14 19.08 -10.74
N TYR A 410 -26.06 17.94 -10.06
CA TYR A 410 -26.56 17.78 -8.68
C TYR A 410 -25.67 18.39 -7.61
N ALA A 411 -24.39 18.71 -7.90
CA ALA A 411 -23.41 19.10 -6.90
C ALA A 411 -23.77 20.37 -6.13
N THR A 412 -24.31 21.40 -6.82
CA THR A 412 -24.69 22.69 -6.18
C THR A 412 -25.86 22.50 -5.22
N ARG A 413 -26.86 21.71 -5.60
CA ARG A 413 -28.00 21.37 -4.73
C ARG A 413 -27.53 20.62 -3.50
N THR A 414 -26.69 19.59 -3.71
CA THR A 414 -26.11 18.79 -2.61
C THR A 414 -25.28 19.64 -1.66
N ALA A 415 -24.37 20.47 -2.19
CA ALA A 415 -23.54 21.35 -1.34
C ALA A 415 -24.39 22.26 -0.45
N ARG A 416 -25.46 22.85 -1.01
CA ARG A 416 -26.42 23.70 -0.27
C ARG A 416 -27.18 22.91 0.79
N ALA A 417 -27.70 21.71 0.43
CA ALA A 417 -28.44 20.87 1.35
C ALA A 417 -27.58 20.39 2.53
N LEU A 418 -26.35 19.95 2.27
CA LEU A 418 -25.43 19.53 3.33
C LEU A 418 -25.01 20.72 4.22
N ALA A 419 -24.76 21.87 3.64
CA ALA A 419 -24.42 23.08 4.38
C ALA A 419 -25.55 23.53 5.32
N ALA A 420 -26.80 23.49 4.87
CA ALA A 420 -27.96 23.85 5.68
C ALA A 420 -28.14 22.92 6.92
N GLN A 421 -27.61 21.69 6.88
CA GLN A 421 -27.70 20.75 8.02
C GLN A 421 -26.55 20.92 9.03
N LEU A 422 -25.49 21.69 8.74
CA LEU A 422 -24.30 21.77 9.60
C LEU A 422 -24.62 22.29 11.00
N GLY A 423 -25.47 23.34 11.11
CA GLY A 423 -25.85 23.96 12.39
C GLY A 423 -26.69 23.03 13.28
N ALA A 424 -27.55 22.22 12.67
CA ALA A 424 -28.47 21.34 13.40
C ALA A 424 -27.86 19.95 13.74
N ALA A 425 -26.80 19.54 13.03
CA ALA A 425 -26.27 18.18 13.08
C ALA A 425 -25.39 17.85 14.31
N GLY A 426 -25.02 18.81 15.15
CA GLY A 426 -24.24 18.59 16.36
C GLY A 426 -22.98 17.73 16.12
N ARG A 427 -22.88 16.58 16.80
CA ARG A 427 -21.74 15.65 16.65
C ARG A 427 -21.62 15.02 15.24
N ARG A 428 -22.63 15.11 14.41
CA ARG A 428 -22.65 14.56 13.04
C ARG A 428 -22.18 15.55 11.99
N SER A 429 -21.99 16.83 12.36
CA SER A 429 -21.41 17.86 11.48
C SER A 429 -20.10 17.39 10.82
N ARG A 430 -19.31 16.60 11.54
CA ARG A 430 -18.11 15.95 10.99
C ARG A 430 -18.38 15.09 9.76
N ALA A 431 -19.44 14.26 9.75
CA ALA A 431 -19.76 13.41 8.60
C ALA A 431 -20.20 14.24 7.39
N LEU A 432 -20.96 15.32 7.64
CA LEU A 432 -21.37 16.28 6.62
C LEU A 432 -20.16 17.01 6.02
N LEU A 433 -19.23 17.45 6.85
CA LEU A 433 -17.98 18.07 6.41
C LEU A 433 -17.06 17.10 5.68
N GLU A 434 -17.02 15.81 6.07
CA GLU A 434 -16.33 14.75 5.31
C GLU A 434 -16.90 14.63 3.88
N ALA A 435 -18.23 14.71 3.74
CA ALA A 435 -18.89 14.66 2.43
C ALA A 435 -18.64 15.93 1.59
N LEU A 436 -18.75 17.11 2.20
CA LEU A 436 -18.41 18.38 1.52
C LEU A 436 -16.95 18.42 1.06
N ALA A 437 -16.02 17.95 1.90
CA ALA A 437 -14.61 17.85 1.53
C ALA A 437 -14.37 16.81 0.41
N ALA A 438 -15.15 15.74 0.36
CA ALA A 438 -15.10 14.76 -0.72
C ALA A 438 -15.66 15.33 -2.04
N LEU A 439 -16.74 16.12 -1.99
CA LEU A 439 -17.25 16.86 -3.14
C LEU A 439 -16.21 17.84 -3.68
N GLY A 440 -15.59 18.63 -2.79
CA GLY A 440 -14.56 19.58 -3.15
C GLY A 440 -13.27 18.97 -3.66
N ALA A 441 -12.99 17.70 -3.35
CA ALA A 441 -11.88 16.98 -3.94
C ALA A 441 -12.13 16.60 -5.42
N GLY A 442 -13.39 16.43 -5.83
CA GLY A 442 -13.79 16.14 -7.21
C GLY A 442 -13.65 17.36 -8.11
N LEU A 443 -12.94 17.23 -9.21
CA LEU A 443 -12.64 18.34 -10.12
C LEU A 443 -13.89 19.08 -10.64
N ARG A 444 -14.93 18.33 -11.01
CA ARG A 444 -16.17 18.89 -11.54
C ARG A 444 -17.12 19.42 -10.45
N ALA A 445 -17.18 18.73 -9.33
CA ALA A 445 -18.08 19.07 -8.23
C ALA A 445 -17.56 20.21 -7.35
N ALA A 446 -16.27 20.49 -7.34
CA ALA A 446 -15.66 21.57 -6.56
C ALA A 446 -16.23 22.97 -6.86
N ALA A 447 -16.67 23.20 -8.12
CA ALA A 447 -17.31 24.44 -8.52
C ALA A 447 -18.64 24.73 -7.79
N ALA A 448 -19.20 23.76 -7.11
CA ALA A 448 -20.45 23.88 -6.33
C ALA A 448 -20.23 24.41 -4.88
N LEU A 449 -19.00 24.40 -4.37
CA LEU A 449 -18.67 24.80 -2.98
C LEU A 449 -19.05 26.22 -2.58
N PRO A 450 -19.06 27.23 -3.49
CA PRO A 450 -19.55 28.58 -3.14
C PRO A 450 -20.95 28.59 -2.55
N ALA A 451 -21.78 27.60 -2.90
CA ALA A 451 -23.15 27.47 -2.32
C ALA A 451 -23.16 27.13 -0.82
N ALA A 452 -22.06 26.63 -0.27
CA ALA A 452 -21.90 26.25 1.14
C ALA A 452 -21.23 27.36 1.99
N LEU A 453 -20.61 28.39 1.38
CA LEU A 453 -19.82 29.41 2.07
C LEU A 453 -20.52 30.11 3.25
N PRO A 454 -21.81 30.50 3.17
CA PRO A 454 -22.46 31.17 4.30
C PRO A 454 -22.49 30.31 5.58
N ALA A 455 -22.87 29.04 5.44
CA ALA A 455 -22.92 28.13 6.59
C ALA A 455 -21.50 27.74 7.10
N LEU A 456 -20.51 27.63 6.19
CA LEU A 456 -19.12 27.40 6.59
C LEU A 456 -18.54 28.58 7.39
N ARG A 457 -18.94 29.82 7.05
CA ARG A 457 -18.55 31.03 7.81
C ARG A 457 -19.12 31.00 9.22
N GLU A 458 -20.40 30.72 9.36
CA GLU A 458 -21.06 30.60 10.66
C GLU A 458 -20.39 29.51 11.53
N GLN A 459 -20.05 28.36 10.95
CA GLN A 459 -19.35 27.30 11.66
C GLN A 459 -17.91 27.64 12.03
N LEU A 460 -17.24 28.50 11.27
CA LEU A 460 -15.89 28.99 11.61
C LEU A 460 -15.90 30.02 12.74
N GLU A 461 -16.93 30.86 12.79
CA GLU A 461 -17.14 31.84 13.89
C GLU A 461 -17.49 31.14 15.21
N ASN A 462 -18.19 29.97 15.13
CA ASN A 462 -18.58 29.17 16.29
C ASN A 462 -18.06 27.72 16.11
N PRO A 463 -16.73 27.49 16.24
CA PRO A 463 -16.14 26.20 15.97
C PRO A 463 -16.59 25.16 17.00
N SER A 464 -16.86 23.92 16.53
CA SER A 464 -17.13 22.80 17.42
C SER A 464 -15.84 22.33 18.12
N ASP A 465 -15.96 21.68 19.29
CA ASP A 465 -14.82 21.10 20.03
C ASP A 465 -14.12 19.94 19.29
N ASP A 466 -14.72 19.41 18.21
CA ASP A 466 -14.09 18.38 17.38
C ASP A 466 -13.04 18.99 16.45
N GLY A 467 -11.77 18.90 16.86
CA GLY A 467 -10.64 19.32 16.03
C GLY A 467 -10.60 18.68 14.64
N THR A 468 -11.22 17.50 14.44
CA THR A 468 -11.30 16.89 13.11
C THR A 468 -12.34 17.59 12.24
N ALA A 469 -13.46 18.00 12.80
CA ALA A 469 -14.47 18.78 12.09
C ALA A 469 -13.88 20.13 11.64
N LEU A 470 -13.12 20.80 12.51
CA LEU A 470 -12.43 22.04 12.17
C LEU A 470 -11.41 21.88 11.03
N VAL A 471 -10.63 20.79 11.02
CA VAL A 471 -9.71 20.50 9.90
C VAL A 471 -10.46 20.29 8.58
N LEU A 472 -11.61 19.63 8.63
CA LEU A 472 -12.45 19.41 7.44
C LEU A 472 -13.07 20.71 6.95
N LEU A 473 -13.57 21.54 7.87
CA LEU A 473 -14.11 22.86 7.57
C LEU A 473 -13.07 23.72 6.84
N CYS A 474 -11.86 23.82 7.40
CA CYS A 474 -10.75 24.54 6.76
C CYS A 474 -10.40 23.93 5.39
N THR A 475 -10.45 22.58 5.27
CA THR A 475 -10.17 21.89 4.00
C THR A 475 -11.17 22.30 2.92
N VAL A 476 -12.47 22.35 3.23
CA VAL A 476 -13.51 22.76 2.26
C VAL A 476 -13.30 24.21 1.82
N LEU A 477 -12.92 25.11 2.73
CA LEU A 477 -12.61 26.51 2.40
C LEU A 477 -11.38 26.60 1.47
N PHE A 478 -10.34 25.80 1.71
CA PHE A 478 -9.16 25.74 0.84
C PHE A 478 -9.51 25.23 -0.56
N GLN A 479 -10.37 24.23 -0.65
CA GLN A 479 -10.85 23.66 -1.91
C GLN A 479 -11.68 24.67 -2.70
N GLU A 480 -12.57 25.39 -2.05
CA GLU A 480 -13.39 26.41 -2.69
C GLU A 480 -12.51 27.49 -3.35
N ARG A 481 -11.54 28.02 -2.65
CA ARG A 481 -10.63 29.03 -3.16
C ARG A 481 -9.77 28.52 -4.30
N ALA A 482 -9.22 27.30 -4.17
CA ALA A 482 -8.44 26.67 -5.22
C ALA A 482 -9.28 26.35 -6.47
N SER A 483 -10.58 26.06 -6.30
CA SER A 483 -11.50 25.85 -7.42
C SER A 483 -11.86 27.13 -8.16
N ALA A 484 -12.01 28.25 -7.45
CA ALA A 484 -12.35 29.55 -8.03
C ALA A 484 -11.24 30.08 -8.96
N ALA A 485 -9.98 29.93 -8.53
CA ALA A 485 -8.82 30.17 -9.38
C ALA A 485 -7.64 29.37 -8.84
N LEU A 486 -6.95 28.62 -9.70
CA LEU A 486 -5.82 27.75 -9.31
C LEU A 486 -4.66 28.47 -8.61
N THR A 487 -4.61 29.79 -8.73
CA THR A 487 -3.62 30.68 -8.09
C THR A 487 -4.22 31.57 -7.02
N ALA A 488 -5.52 31.42 -6.69
CA ALA A 488 -6.18 32.26 -5.70
C ALA A 488 -5.66 31.93 -4.28
N THR A 489 -5.13 32.93 -3.63
CA THR A 489 -4.81 32.86 -2.20
C THR A 489 -6.07 33.17 -1.37
N ILE A 490 -6.12 32.65 -0.15
CA ILE A 490 -7.15 33.02 0.82
C ILE A 490 -7.00 34.51 1.12
N SER A 491 -8.13 35.27 1.12
CA SER A 491 -8.12 36.68 1.51
C SER A 491 -7.71 36.85 2.97
N ASP A 492 -7.14 38.00 3.28
CA ASP A 492 -6.64 38.31 4.65
C ASP A 492 -7.73 38.16 5.72
N SER A 493 -8.99 38.47 5.38
CA SER A 493 -10.12 38.28 6.30
C SER A 493 -10.36 36.80 6.64
N TRP A 494 -10.34 35.91 5.67
CA TRP A 494 -10.48 34.47 5.89
C TRP A 494 -9.26 33.87 6.60
N GLN A 495 -8.07 34.35 6.27
CA GLN A 495 -6.83 33.92 6.92
C GLN A 495 -6.88 34.27 8.41
N LYS A 496 -7.32 35.50 8.75
CA LYS A 496 -7.50 35.93 10.13
C LYS A 496 -8.55 35.10 10.86
N SER A 497 -9.72 34.89 10.28
CA SER A 497 -10.78 34.06 10.88
C SER A 497 -10.31 32.61 11.14
N ILE A 498 -9.57 32.00 10.20
CA ILE A 498 -8.99 30.66 10.40
C ILE A 498 -7.96 30.67 11.53
N LEU A 499 -7.05 31.66 11.57
CA LEU A 499 -6.03 31.75 12.60
C LEU A 499 -6.63 31.95 13.99
N ASP A 500 -7.73 32.72 14.09
CA ASP A 500 -8.47 32.90 15.33
C ASP A 500 -9.18 31.60 15.77
N ALA A 501 -9.82 30.89 14.84
CA ALA A 501 -10.51 29.63 15.13
C ALA A 501 -9.56 28.54 15.63
N ILE A 502 -8.31 28.49 15.11
CA ILE A 502 -7.33 27.47 15.51
C ILE A 502 -6.46 27.90 16.70
N ARG A 503 -6.66 29.08 17.24
CA ARG A 503 -5.75 29.67 18.26
C ARG A 503 -5.65 28.83 19.53
N TYR A 504 -6.76 28.26 19.98
CA TYR A 504 -6.86 27.54 21.25
C TYR A 504 -6.93 26.01 21.07
N VAL A 505 -6.74 25.53 19.85
CA VAL A 505 -6.81 24.08 19.51
C VAL A 505 -5.44 23.44 19.70
N ASP A 506 -5.44 22.15 19.94
CA ASP A 506 -4.21 21.35 20.12
C ASP A 506 -3.24 21.44 18.92
N GLY A 507 -1.95 21.30 19.17
CA GLY A 507 -0.92 21.42 18.15
C GLY A 507 -1.07 20.43 17.00
N TRP A 508 -1.61 19.23 17.25
CA TRP A 508 -1.87 18.23 16.20
C TRP A 508 -2.95 18.70 15.23
N THR A 509 -4.03 19.26 15.71
CA THR A 509 -5.11 19.83 14.87
C THR A 509 -4.59 21.01 14.04
N ARG A 510 -3.82 21.93 14.64
CA ARG A 510 -3.16 23.04 13.92
C ARG A 510 -2.23 22.52 12.82
N TYR A 511 -1.46 21.48 13.10
CA TYR A 511 -0.59 20.83 12.11
C TYR A 511 -1.39 20.22 10.95
N ARG A 512 -2.53 19.57 11.23
CA ARG A 512 -3.42 19.04 10.20
C ARG A 512 -4.02 20.12 9.30
N VAL A 513 -4.39 21.28 9.86
CA VAL A 513 -4.86 22.44 9.09
C VAL A 513 -3.75 22.96 8.17
N ALA A 514 -2.52 23.14 8.68
CA ALA A 514 -1.38 23.55 7.87
C ALA A 514 -1.11 22.58 6.72
N ARG A 515 -1.19 21.28 6.97
CA ARG A 515 -1.06 20.26 5.92
C ARG A 515 -2.16 20.33 4.86
N ALA A 516 -3.39 20.63 5.25
CA ALA A 516 -4.49 20.83 4.32
C ALA A 516 -4.25 22.09 3.46
N ALA A 517 -3.78 23.17 4.06
CA ALA A 517 -3.42 24.40 3.35
C ALA A 517 -2.31 24.16 2.31
N LEU A 518 -1.25 23.43 2.65
CA LEU A 518 -0.17 23.07 1.72
C LEU A 518 -0.66 22.24 0.52
N ARG A 519 -1.63 21.35 0.73
CA ARG A 519 -2.19 20.52 -0.35
C ARG A 519 -2.91 21.35 -1.42
N TYR A 520 -3.55 22.44 -1.02
CA TYR A 520 -4.32 23.32 -1.91
C TYR A 520 -3.59 24.62 -2.22
N ALA A 521 -2.26 24.64 -2.08
CA ALA A 521 -1.36 25.77 -2.41
C ALA A 521 -1.56 27.06 -1.60
N HIS A 522 -2.16 27.00 -0.41
CA HIS A 522 -2.26 28.15 0.51
C HIS A 522 -1.00 28.24 1.40
N HIS A 523 0.14 28.50 0.77
CA HIS A 523 1.46 28.41 1.39
C HIS A 523 1.71 29.47 2.47
N SER A 524 1.20 30.71 2.31
CA SER A 524 1.40 31.78 3.31
C SER A 524 0.75 31.45 4.65
N LEU A 525 -0.51 31.03 4.61
CA LEU A 525 -1.24 30.60 5.82
C LEU A 525 -0.56 29.39 6.48
N ALA A 526 -0.13 28.42 5.67
CA ALA A 526 0.59 27.25 6.18
C ALA A 526 1.91 27.63 6.85
N ALA A 527 2.67 28.57 6.27
CA ALA A 527 3.92 29.06 6.83
C ALA A 527 3.70 29.73 8.20
N ASP A 528 2.66 30.56 8.35
CA ASP A 528 2.31 31.22 9.61
C ASP A 528 1.95 30.23 10.72
N ILE A 529 1.14 29.20 10.38
CA ILE A 529 0.77 28.15 11.34
C ILE A 529 2.00 27.32 11.74
N LEU A 530 2.82 26.90 10.77
CA LEU A 530 4.01 26.08 11.00
C LEU A 530 5.09 26.83 11.80
N LYS A 531 5.23 28.14 11.60
CA LYS A 531 6.14 28.99 12.39
C LYS A 531 5.80 28.91 13.87
N ARG A 532 4.55 29.21 14.23
CA ARG A 532 4.07 29.16 15.63
C ARG A 532 4.23 27.77 16.22
N LEU A 533 3.90 26.71 15.45
CA LEU A 533 4.07 25.33 15.91
C LEU A 533 5.53 24.94 16.12
N SER A 534 6.46 25.50 15.34
CA SER A 534 7.90 25.23 15.52
C SER A 534 8.45 25.84 16.79
N GLU A 535 7.89 26.97 17.23
CA GLU A 535 8.24 27.69 18.48
C GLU A 535 7.69 26.93 19.71
N GLU A 536 6.56 26.25 19.58
CA GLU A 536 5.91 25.47 20.64
C GLU A 536 6.27 23.97 20.64
N ALA A 537 7.19 23.53 19.79
CA ALA A 537 7.46 22.11 19.58
C ALA A 537 8.00 21.41 20.83
N PRO A 538 7.47 20.23 21.22
CA PRO A 538 7.83 19.55 22.45
C PRO A 538 9.19 18.83 22.41
N SER A 539 9.80 18.69 21.23
CA SER A 539 11.09 18.01 21.03
C SER A 539 11.90 18.64 19.91
N GLU A 540 13.22 18.53 20.00
CA GLU A 540 14.13 19.03 18.98
C GLU A 540 13.86 18.45 17.59
N SER A 541 13.54 17.17 17.51
CA SER A 541 13.19 16.50 16.24
C SER A 541 11.90 17.08 15.64
N ALA A 542 10.88 17.34 16.45
CA ALA A 542 9.64 17.97 16.01
C ALA A 542 9.90 19.42 15.57
N GLN A 543 10.71 20.18 16.33
CA GLN A 543 11.09 21.54 15.98
C GLN A 543 11.84 21.58 14.64
N ARG A 544 12.83 20.72 14.42
CA ARG A 544 13.57 20.63 13.15
C ARG A 544 12.64 20.34 11.98
N TRP A 545 11.71 19.39 12.16
CA TRP A 545 10.73 19.04 11.15
C TRP A 545 9.79 20.21 10.81
N LEU A 546 9.18 20.83 11.82
CA LEU A 546 8.25 21.94 11.64
C LEU A 546 8.95 23.17 11.06
N SER A 547 10.19 23.46 11.47
CA SER A 547 11.02 24.54 10.91
C SER A 547 11.40 24.28 9.45
N ALA A 548 11.65 23.02 9.06
CA ALA A 548 11.90 22.68 7.67
C ALA A 548 10.64 22.88 6.81
N LEU A 549 9.48 22.43 7.28
CA LEU A 549 8.21 22.66 6.59
C LEU A 549 7.85 24.14 6.50
N HIS A 550 8.06 24.90 7.57
CA HIS A 550 7.84 26.34 7.57
C HIS A 550 8.69 27.03 6.50
N ARG A 551 10.02 26.78 6.46
CA ARG A 551 10.92 27.40 5.47
C ARG A 551 10.51 27.04 4.05
N ALA A 552 10.16 25.79 3.80
CA ALA A 552 9.73 25.35 2.48
C ALA A 552 8.38 25.98 2.07
N ALA A 553 7.42 26.11 3.00
CA ALA A 553 6.15 26.77 2.75
C ALA A 553 6.33 28.29 2.51
N ALA A 554 7.16 28.95 3.29
CA ALA A 554 7.51 30.35 3.10
C ALA A 554 8.20 30.59 1.74
N ALA A 555 9.07 29.66 1.31
CA ALA A 555 9.70 29.71 -0.01
C ALA A 555 8.67 29.63 -1.15
N ASP A 556 7.71 28.70 -1.09
CA ASP A 556 6.65 28.63 -2.09
C ASP A 556 5.69 29.84 -2.04
N ALA A 557 5.42 30.40 -0.84
CA ALA A 557 4.68 31.66 -0.71
C ALA A 557 5.41 32.84 -1.37
N MET A 558 6.70 32.94 -1.18
CA MET A 558 7.56 33.94 -1.82
C MET A 558 7.57 33.80 -3.35
N LEU A 559 7.62 32.56 -3.87
CA LEU A 559 7.54 32.31 -5.31
C LEU A 559 6.21 32.79 -5.91
N LEU A 560 5.10 32.72 -5.18
CA LEU A 560 3.81 33.23 -5.63
C LEU A 560 3.78 34.76 -5.67
N GLN A 561 4.48 35.44 -4.75
CA GLN A 561 4.51 36.89 -4.64
C GLN A 561 5.54 37.52 -5.59
N GLU A 562 6.76 37.02 -5.57
CA GLU A 562 7.92 37.59 -6.27
C GLU A 562 8.15 36.94 -7.64
N GLY A 563 7.57 35.74 -7.86
CA GLY A 563 7.74 35.00 -9.11
C GLY A 563 9.19 34.65 -9.37
N ILE A 564 9.70 35.07 -10.53
CA ILE A 564 11.07 34.73 -10.98
C ILE A 564 12.16 35.35 -10.08
N ALA A 565 11.88 36.50 -9.45
CA ALA A 565 12.87 37.16 -8.58
C ALA A 565 13.19 36.31 -7.34
N GLY A 566 12.21 35.63 -6.79
CA GLY A 566 12.37 34.79 -5.60
C GLY A 566 12.97 33.39 -5.83
N LEU A 567 13.25 32.99 -7.09
CA LEU A 567 13.66 31.60 -7.40
C LEU A 567 14.94 31.16 -6.72
N GLU A 568 15.98 32.00 -6.66
CA GLU A 568 17.25 31.65 -6.05
C GLU A 568 17.13 31.49 -4.53
N ALA A 569 16.43 32.45 -3.89
CA ALA A 569 16.16 32.40 -2.46
C ALA A 569 15.28 31.21 -2.09
N ALA A 570 14.25 30.92 -2.88
CA ALA A 570 13.40 29.76 -2.68
C ALA A 570 14.15 28.45 -2.85
N SER A 571 15.02 28.33 -3.87
CA SER A 571 15.87 27.16 -4.05
C SER A 571 16.77 26.90 -2.84
N ALA A 572 17.45 27.93 -2.33
CA ALA A 572 18.28 27.83 -1.15
C ALA A 572 17.47 27.43 0.11
N ALA A 573 16.27 27.99 0.29
CA ALA A 573 15.40 27.64 1.41
C ALA A 573 14.93 26.17 1.37
N TRP A 574 14.60 25.65 0.17
CA TRP A 574 14.26 24.24 -0.02
C TRP A 574 15.44 23.30 0.21
N GLU A 575 16.65 23.72 -0.21
CA GLU A 575 17.89 22.96 0.03
C GLU A 575 18.19 22.83 1.52
N VAL A 576 18.15 23.93 2.26
CA VAL A 576 18.31 23.93 3.72
C VAL A 576 17.22 23.08 4.39
N SER A 577 15.98 23.13 3.89
CA SER A 577 14.89 22.32 4.41
C SER A 577 15.11 20.82 4.20
N SER A 578 15.79 20.40 3.14
CA SER A 578 16.08 19.00 2.88
C SER A 578 17.07 18.38 3.88
N GLY A 579 17.89 19.20 4.53
CA GLY A 579 18.90 18.78 5.51
C GLY A 579 18.34 18.31 6.87
N TRP A 580 17.05 18.44 7.14
CA TRP A 580 16.44 18.00 8.41
C TRP A 580 16.59 16.50 8.68
N GLY A 581 16.71 15.67 7.66
CA GLY A 581 16.92 14.21 7.73
C GLY A 581 18.36 13.76 7.93
N GLY A 582 19.33 14.67 8.16
CA GLY A 582 20.72 14.34 8.41
C GLY A 582 20.94 13.54 9.70
N ALA A 583 22.13 12.95 9.85
CA ALA A 583 22.51 12.04 10.93
C ALA A 583 22.11 12.56 12.31
N GLY A 584 21.17 11.91 12.98
CA GLY A 584 20.71 12.23 14.32
C GLY A 584 19.18 12.33 14.49
N CYS A 585 18.40 12.32 13.43
CA CYS A 585 16.94 12.32 13.55
C CYS A 585 16.42 10.93 13.88
N GLY A 586 16.05 10.70 15.15
CA GLY A 586 15.46 9.45 15.66
C GLY A 586 14.06 9.07 15.12
N TRP A 587 13.66 9.62 13.98
CA TRP A 587 12.39 9.28 13.29
C TRP A 587 12.54 8.10 12.33
N GLY A 588 13.72 7.50 12.26
CA GLY A 588 13.98 6.28 11.50
C GLY A 588 13.69 5.01 12.30
N ALA A 589 12.54 4.88 12.95
CA ALA A 589 12.12 3.62 13.59
C ALA A 589 11.90 2.45 12.60
N GLY A 590 12.43 2.56 11.39
CA GLY A 590 12.44 1.49 10.39
C GLY A 590 13.79 1.25 9.75
N CYS A 591 14.74 2.20 9.81
CA CYS A 591 16.15 1.92 9.54
C CYS A 591 16.79 1.59 10.88
N ALA A 592 16.82 0.28 11.24
CA ALA A 592 17.55 -0.18 12.39
C ALA A 592 18.96 0.41 12.36
N ALA A 593 19.36 1.07 13.46
CA ALA A 593 20.75 1.43 13.72
C ALA A 593 21.57 0.15 13.54
N GLY A 594 22.36 0.08 12.47
CA GLY A 594 23.11 -1.12 12.10
C GLY A 594 23.42 -1.24 10.62
N CYS A 595 22.77 -0.47 9.75
CA CYS A 595 23.20 -0.35 8.35
C CYS A 595 24.38 0.63 8.26
N SER A 596 25.57 0.19 8.64
CA SER A 596 26.84 0.90 8.38
C SER A 596 27.18 1.05 6.89
N GLY A 597 26.20 0.85 5.99
CA GLY A 597 26.33 0.97 4.55
C GLY A 597 25.19 1.70 3.84
N CYS A 598 24.14 2.15 4.53
CA CYS A 598 23.04 2.91 3.90
C CYS A 598 23.36 4.41 3.81
N SER A 599 24.41 4.78 3.10
CA SER A 599 24.72 6.17 2.76
C SER A 599 23.80 6.75 1.67
N GLY A 600 22.53 6.37 1.62
CA GLY A 600 21.66 6.80 0.53
C GLY A 600 20.15 6.86 0.78
N CYS A 601 19.64 6.45 1.92
CA CYS A 601 18.19 6.47 2.19
C CYS A 601 17.78 7.70 3.00
N ALA A 602 17.73 8.88 2.33
CA ALA A 602 17.01 10.01 2.89
C ALA A 602 15.49 9.66 2.97
N PRO A 603 14.80 10.05 4.08
CA PRO A 603 13.35 9.87 4.16
C PRO A 603 12.68 10.56 2.98
N LEU A 604 11.57 9.96 2.48
CA LEU A 604 10.85 10.46 1.31
C LEU A 604 10.63 11.99 1.30
N PRO A 605 10.23 12.63 2.43
CA PRO A 605 10.07 14.08 2.46
C PRO A 605 11.37 14.85 2.18
N ALA A 606 12.49 14.46 2.78
CA ALA A 606 13.77 15.13 2.58
C ALA A 606 14.24 14.99 1.13
N ALA A 607 14.10 13.81 0.55
CA ALA A 607 14.45 13.55 -0.85
C ALA A 607 13.53 14.33 -1.83
N CYS A 608 12.24 14.49 -1.52
CA CYS A 608 11.33 15.35 -2.29
C CYS A 608 11.73 16.82 -2.20
N MET A 609 12.10 17.30 -1.00
CA MET A 609 12.56 18.67 -0.79
C MET A 609 13.84 18.95 -1.59
N ALA A 610 14.82 18.04 -1.57
CA ALA A 610 16.05 18.16 -2.36
C ALA A 610 15.77 18.13 -3.87
N ALA A 611 14.84 17.30 -4.35
CA ALA A 611 14.43 17.28 -5.75
C ALA A 611 13.78 18.60 -6.17
N ARG A 612 12.95 19.20 -5.31
CA ARG A 612 12.32 20.51 -5.53
C ARG A 612 13.36 21.63 -5.60
N ALA A 613 14.29 21.68 -4.64
CA ALA A 613 15.39 22.65 -4.63
C ALA A 613 16.19 22.63 -5.94
N HIS A 614 16.55 21.43 -6.39
CA HIS A 614 17.30 21.24 -7.64
C HIS A 614 16.53 21.72 -8.89
N ALA A 615 15.22 21.46 -8.91
CA ALA A 615 14.34 21.91 -9.99
C ALA A 615 14.22 23.44 -10.02
N LEU A 616 14.04 24.09 -8.86
CA LEU A 616 13.98 25.58 -8.76
C LEU A 616 15.29 26.21 -9.18
N GLN A 617 16.44 25.64 -8.82
CA GLN A 617 17.76 26.13 -9.27
C GLN A 617 17.91 26.04 -10.80
N ALA A 618 17.39 24.97 -11.40
CA ALA A 618 17.41 24.83 -12.87
C ALA A 618 16.49 25.85 -13.56
N LEU A 619 15.32 26.16 -12.96
CA LEU A 619 14.41 27.20 -13.45
C LEU A 619 15.06 28.60 -13.32
N ALA A 620 15.75 28.88 -12.22
CA ALA A 620 16.48 30.14 -12.05
C ALA A 620 17.55 30.34 -13.14
N ARG A 621 18.30 29.26 -13.46
CA ARG A 621 19.29 29.29 -14.56
C ARG A 621 18.65 29.51 -15.93
N ALA A 622 17.47 28.92 -16.20
CA ALA A 622 16.72 29.13 -17.44
C ALA A 622 16.25 30.59 -17.56
N ALA A 623 15.73 31.16 -16.46
CA ALA A 623 15.29 32.55 -16.41
C ALA A 623 16.47 33.51 -16.59
N ALA A 624 17.61 33.25 -15.95
CA ALA A 624 18.82 34.06 -16.11
C ALA A 624 19.32 34.07 -17.55
N ALA A 625 19.31 32.88 -18.22
CA ALA A 625 19.70 32.78 -19.62
C ALA A 625 18.77 33.59 -20.52
N ALA A 626 17.47 33.57 -20.30
CA ALA A 626 16.50 34.34 -21.07
C ALA A 626 16.65 35.86 -20.82
N ARG A 627 16.81 36.28 -19.58
CA ARG A 627 17.01 37.70 -19.18
C ARG A 627 18.29 38.26 -19.79
N ALA A 628 19.38 37.49 -19.81
CA ALA A 628 20.65 37.95 -20.41
C ALA A 628 20.52 38.37 -21.88
N LEU A 629 19.62 37.72 -22.64
CA LEU A 629 19.33 38.12 -24.00
C LEU A 629 18.43 39.38 -24.09
N CYS A 630 17.46 39.53 -23.15
CA CYS A 630 16.53 40.65 -23.17
C CYS A 630 17.12 41.96 -22.65
N THR A 631 18.22 41.93 -21.89
CA THR A 631 18.81 43.12 -21.26
C THR A 631 19.90 43.78 -22.08
N GLN A 632 20.20 43.32 -23.25
CA GLN A 632 21.18 43.98 -24.13
C GLN A 632 20.73 45.38 -24.54
N PRO A 633 21.58 46.43 -24.40
CA PRO A 633 21.21 47.77 -24.82
C PRO A 633 21.03 47.86 -26.32
N PRO A 634 20.08 48.65 -26.84
CA PRO A 634 19.94 48.88 -28.23
C PRO A 634 21.17 49.61 -28.81
N PRO A 635 21.62 49.30 -30.02
CA PRO A 635 22.76 49.99 -30.63
C PRO A 635 22.45 51.46 -30.89
N ALA A 636 23.28 52.36 -30.38
CA ALA A 636 23.05 53.80 -30.46
C ALA A 636 23.43 54.42 -31.81
N VAL A 637 24.20 53.69 -32.67
CA VAL A 637 24.73 54.26 -33.91
C VAL A 637 24.85 53.22 -35.02
N ALA A 638 24.54 53.59 -36.27
CA ALA A 638 24.55 52.68 -37.44
C ALA A 638 25.87 51.95 -37.68
N HIS A 639 27.03 52.52 -37.30
CA HIS A 639 28.35 51.87 -37.43
C HIS A 639 28.56 50.71 -36.47
N ALA A 640 27.86 50.71 -35.34
CA ALA A 640 27.88 49.62 -34.36
C ALA A 640 26.95 48.47 -34.76
N HIS A 641 26.12 48.57 -35.80
CA HIS A 641 25.16 47.53 -36.16
C HIS A 641 25.78 46.19 -36.53
N ALA A 642 26.89 46.19 -37.28
CA ALA A 642 27.59 44.93 -37.61
C ALA A 642 28.25 44.29 -36.42
N GLN A 643 28.85 45.09 -35.54
CA GLN A 643 29.45 44.64 -34.27
C GLN A 643 28.34 44.21 -33.33
N ALA A 644 27.31 45.03 -33.16
CA ALA A 644 26.11 44.68 -32.34
C ALA A 644 25.39 43.43 -32.85
N ALA A 645 25.35 43.17 -34.17
CA ALA A 645 24.78 41.92 -34.69
C ALA A 645 25.62 40.69 -34.34
N ARG A 646 26.95 40.79 -34.38
CA ARG A 646 27.86 39.72 -33.94
C ARG A 646 27.74 39.48 -32.45
N ASP A 647 27.71 40.53 -31.65
CA ASP A 647 27.56 40.46 -30.19
C ASP A 647 26.20 39.86 -29.81
N ARG A 648 25.13 40.19 -30.49
CA ARG A 648 23.82 39.58 -30.30
C ARG A 648 23.81 38.10 -30.68
N ALA A 649 24.46 37.71 -31.78
CA ALA A 649 24.59 36.31 -32.15
C ALA A 649 25.39 35.51 -31.14
N ALA A 650 26.47 36.08 -30.62
CA ALA A 650 27.28 35.49 -29.54
C ALA A 650 26.47 35.35 -28.22
N ALA A 651 25.74 36.41 -27.82
CA ALA A 651 24.87 36.40 -26.67
C ALA A 651 23.72 35.38 -26.79
N ALA A 652 23.08 35.30 -27.98
CA ALA A 652 22.06 34.31 -28.29
C ALA A 652 22.63 32.88 -28.18
N GLY A 653 23.83 32.64 -28.72
CA GLY A 653 24.53 31.36 -28.60
C GLY A 653 24.85 30.98 -27.15
N ALA A 654 25.32 31.94 -26.36
CA ALA A 654 25.60 31.74 -24.92
C ALA A 654 24.34 31.47 -24.12
N ALA A 655 23.25 32.22 -24.40
CA ALA A 655 21.95 32.03 -23.77
C ALA A 655 21.34 30.66 -24.12
N ALA A 656 21.41 30.27 -25.42
CA ALA A 656 20.98 28.93 -25.86
C ALA A 656 21.80 27.82 -25.18
N GLY A 657 23.11 27.99 -25.05
CA GLY A 657 23.98 27.05 -24.29
C GLY A 657 23.60 26.95 -22.82
N ALA A 658 23.28 28.08 -22.17
CA ALA A 658 22.80 28.11 -20.77
C ALA A 658 21.42 27.47 -20.65
N ALA A 659 20.48 27.70 -21.59
CA ALA A 659 19.18 27.07 -21.63
C ALA A 659 19.29 25.53 -21.79
N ARG A 660 20.19 25.03 -22.63
CA ARG A 660 20.47 23.58 -22.75
C ARG A 660 21.01 22.97 -21.45
N ARG A 661 21.87 23.68 -20.71
CA ARG A 661 22.31 23.21 -19.39
C ARG A 661 21.16 23.16 -18.40
N ALA A 662 20.29 24.17 -18.40
CA ALA A 662 19.08 24.18 -17.58
C ALA A 662 18.13 23.03 -17.93
N ALA A 663 17.92 22.74 -19.25
CA ALA A 663 17.14 21.60 -19.71
C ALA A 663 17.65 20.27 -19.17
N ARG A 664 18.97 20.03 -19.27
CA ARG A 664 19.61 18.82 -18.70
C ARG A 664 19.42 18.71 -17.18
N SER A 665 19.48 19.83 -16.46
CA SER A 665 19.23 19.85 -15.01
C SER A 665 17.77 19.55 -14.67
N LEU A 666 16.82 20.06 -15.46
CA LEU A 666 15.38 19.77 -15.30
C LEU A 666 15.07 18.31 -15.63
N ALA A 667 15.66 17.75 -16.69
CA ALA A 667 15.53 16.32 -17.01
C ALA A 667 16.14 15.43 -15.88
N ALA A 668 17.22 15.87 -15.25
CA ALA A 668 17.78 15.19 -14.07
C ALA A 668 16.82 15.27 -12.86
N ALA A 669 16.17 16.43 -12.64
CA ALA A 669 15.13 16.56 -11.61
C ALA A 669 13.94 15.65 -11.89
N ALA A 670 13.46 15.57 -13.12
CA ALA A 670 12.38 14.65 -13.52
C ALA A 670 12.75 13.18 -13.21
N ARG A 671 13.98 12.76 -13.54
CA ARG A 671 14.48 11.41 -13.20
C ARG A 671 14.55 11.15 -11.70
N ARG A 672 14.88 12.16 -10.88
CA ARG A 672 14.82 12.04 -9.42
C ARG A 672 13.39 11.79 -8.92
N TYR A 673 12.40 12.54 -9.42
CA TYR A 673 10.98 12.28 -9.08
C TYR A 673 10.51 10.89 -9.52
N ALA A 674 10.93 10.41 -10.69
CA ALA A 674 10.66 9.05 -11.13
C ALA A 674 11.31 7.99 -10.19
N ALA A 675 12.53 8.24 -9.74
CA ALA A 675 13.20 7.35 -8.79
C ALA A 675 12.50 7.35 -7.41
N LEU A 676 12.05 8.53 -6.94
CA LEU A 676 11.27 8.65 -5.70
C LEU A 676 9.94 7.90 -5.80
N ALA A 677 9.21 8.04 -6.90
CA ALA A 677 7.96 7.30 -7.12
C ALA A 677 8.19 5.79 -7.04
N ARG A 678 9.27 5.28 -7.68
CA ARG A 678 9.61 3.85 -7.65
C ARG A 678 10.16 3.36 -6.30
N SER A 679 10.61 4.25 -5.42
CA SER A 679 11.08 3.88 -4.07
C SER A 679 10.00 4.01 -2.99
N ALA A 680 8.86 4.62 -3.30
CA ALA A 680 7.79 4.91 -2.35
C ALA A 680 6.74 3.80 -2.26
N PHE A 681 7.14 2.57 -2.02
CA PHE A 681 6.26 1.38 -2.01
C PHE A 681 5.01 1.52 -1.12
N HIS A 682 5.14 2.15 0.05
CA HIS A 682 4.02 2.35 0.99
C HIS A 682 3.29 3.69 0.83
N ALA A 683 3.66 4.49 -0.18
CA ALA A 683 2.96 5.74 -0.42
C ALA A 683 1.52 5.47 -0.91
N ASP A 684 0.61 6.35 -0.51
CA ASP A 684 -0.74 6.36 -1.02
C ASP A 684 -0.77 6.73 -2.52
N ASN A 685 -1.82 6.31 -3.22
CA ASN A 685 -1.96 6.55 -4.65
C ASN A 685 -1.95 8.06 -5.01
N SER A 686 -2.51 8.91 -4.15
CA SER A 686 -2.46 10.37 -4.35
C SER A 686 -1.02 10.90 -4.33
N THR A 687 -0.19 10.45 -3.39
CA THR A 687 1.23 10.83 -3.32
C THR A 687 2.02 10.35 -4.54
N LEU A 688 1.83 9.09 -4.95
CA LEU A 688 2.47 8.57 -6.17
C LEU A 688 2.05 9.36 -7.40
N ARG A 689 0.76 9.66 -7.52
CA ARG A 689 0.23 10.46 -8.62
C ARG A 689 0.87 11.85 -8.68
N HIS A 690 1.04 12.52 -7.53
CA HIS A 690 1.74 13.81 -7.46
C HIS A 690 3.22 13.71 -7.87
N LEU A 691 3.93 12.63 -7.46
CA LEU A 691 5.32 12.42 -7.88
C LEU A 691 5.42 12.22 -9.40
N HIS A 692 4.48 11.49 -10.01
CA HIS A 692 4.41 11.33 -11.47
C HIS A 692 4.06 12.64 -12.18
N ILE A 693 3.14 13.44 -11.64
CA ILE A 693 2.82 14.78 -12.18
C ILE A 693 4.06 15.68 -12.14
N ALA A 694 4.79 15.70 -11.02
CA ALA A 694 6.02 16.47 -10.89
C ALA A 694 7.10 16.01 -11.89
N GLN A 695 7.30 14.68 -12.05
CA GLN A 695 8.18 14.11 -13.08
C GLN A 695 7.78 14.60 -14.48
N HIS A 696 6.50 14.51 -14.83
CA HIS A 696 5.98 14.95 -16.12
C HIS A 696 6.21 16.43 -16.35
N THR A 697 5.88 17.27 -15.38
CA THR A 697 5.99 18.73 -15.46
C THR A 697 7.43 19.18 -15.71
N TYR A 698 8.40 18.64 -14.96
CA TYR A 698 9.82 19.01 -15.17
C TYR A 698 10.39 18.43 -16.45
N ASN A 699 9.96 17.24 -16.86
CA ASN A 699 10.36 16.67 -18.16
C ASN A 699 9.82 17.50 -19.34
N GLN A 700 8.58 17.95 -19.28
CA GLN A 700 7.97 18.80 -20.26
C GLN A 700 8.68 20.15 -20.38
N MET A 701 9.03 20.78 -19.25
CA MET A 701 9.81 22.01 -19.25
C MET A 701 11.22 21.80 -19.83
N ALA A 702 11.85 20.66 -19.56
CA ALA A 702 13.14 20.32 -20.16
C ALA A 702 13.03 20.18 -21.69
N GLN A 703 12.03 19.44 -22.18
CA GLN A 703 11.76 19.28 -23.61
C GLN A 703 11.43 20.59 -24.29
N PHE A 704 10.66 21.47 -23.64
CA PHE A 704 10.39 22.82 -24.15
C PHE A 704 11.69 23.61 -24.38
N LEU A 705 12.61 23.62 -23.39
CA LEU A 705 13.92 24.27 -23.53
C LEU A 705 14.81 23.62 -24.61
N GLU A 706 14.79 22.31 -24.72
CA GLU A 706 15.54 21.58 -25.77
C GLU A 706 15.04 21.93 -27.16
N ARG A 707 13.74 21.95 -27.39
CA ARG A 707 13.12 22.34 -28.65
C ARG A 707 13.51 23.75 -29.06
N ILE A 708 13.43 24.71 -28.14
CA ILE A 708 13.84 26.11 -28.41
C ILE A 708 15.30 26.20 -28.86
N THR A 709 16.15 25.33 -28.32
CA THR A 709 17.61 25.42 -28.51
C THR A 709 18.16 24.51 -29.60
N SER A 710 17.36 23.56 -30.12
CA SER A 710 17.84 22.55 -31.07
C SER A 710 17.69 22.89 -32.55
N ASN A 711 17.17 24.02 -32.95
CA ASN A 711 16.92 24.39 -34.34
C ASN A 711 16.12 23.34 -35.19
N GLN A 712 15.60 22.32 -34.59
CA GLN A 712 14.85 21.27 -35.27
C GLN A 712 13.39 21.72 -35.42
N GLN A 713 12.98 22.05 -36.62
CA GLN A 713 11.60 22.27 -37.01
C GLN A 713 10.79 20.96 -37.14
N GLU A 714 11.31 19.84 -36.66
CA GLU A 714 10.55 18.60 -36.69
C GLU A 714 9.30 18.76 -35.84
N ARG A 715 8.16 18.46 -36.50
CA ARG A 715 6.83 18.41 -35.86
C ARG A 715 6.92 17.68 -34.51
N PRO A 716 6.24 18.17 -33.49
CA PRO A 716 6.22 17.50 -32.22
C PRO A 716 5.81 16.04 -32.41
N ALA A 717 6.63 15.10 -31.96
CA ALA A 717 6.06 13.85 -31.48
C ALA A 717 4.89 14.28 -30.59
N GLU A 718 3.69 13.83 -30.87
CA GLU A 718 2.49 14.14 -30.08
C GLU A 718 2.90 14.09 -28.61
N VAL A 719 2.92 15.28 -28.00
CA VAL A 719 3.26 15.40 -26.59
C VAL A 719 2.29 14.46 -25.88
N ILE A 720 2.82 13.48 -25.16
CA ILE A 720 2.07 12.48 -24.40
C ILE A 720 1.34 13.20 -23.24
N THR A 721 0.55 14.21 -23.58
CA THR A 721 -0.42 14.86 -22.68
C THR A 721 -1.74 14.08 -22.62
N LYS A 722 -1.91 13.07 -23.51
CA LYS A 722 -3.15 12.28 -23.55
C LYS A 722 -3.37 11.39 -22.32
N ASP A 723 -2.32 11.04 -21.56
CA ASP A 723 -2.43 10.05 -20.49
C ASP A 723 -2.49 10.60 -19.06
N LEU A 724 -2.17 11.88 -18.84
CA LEU A 724 -2.24 12.50 -17.50
C LEU A 724 -3.42 13.44 -17.37
N LYS A 725 -4.64 12.88 -17.29
CA LYS A 725 -5.84 13.66 -16.93
C LYS A 725 -5.91 13.80 -15.41
N ALA A 726 -6.10 15.02 -14.90
CA ALA A 726 -6.40 15.26 -13.50
C ALA A 726 -7.79 14.71 -13.19
N THR A 727 -7.90 13.92 -12.14
CA THR A 727 -9.16 13.38 -11.62
C THR A 727 -9.63 14.14 -10.37
N THR A 728 -8.69 14.75 -9.65
CA THR A 728 -8.96 15.51 -8.44
C THR A 728 -8.50 16.96 -8.55
N LEU A 729 -9.05 17.83 -7.70
CA LEU A 729 -8.65 19.25 -7.63
C LEU A 729 -7.17 19.39 -7.25
N GLU A 730 -6.65 18.54 -6.35
CA GLU A 730 -5.22 18.51 -5.98
C GLU A 730 -4.33 18.22 -7.19
N GLU A 731 -4.72 17.23 -8.01
CA GLU A 731 -3.99 16.89 -9.23
C GLU A 731 -4.04 18.01 -10.27
N MET A 732 -5.17 18.72 -10.39
CA MET A 732 -5.31 19.86 -11.28
C MET A 732 -4.39 21.01 -10.87
N ILE A 733 -4.31 21.33 -9.57
CA ILE A 733 -3.39 22.35 -9.06
C ILE A 733 -1.94 21.96 -9.38
N ALA A 734 -1.57 20.70 -9.16
CA ALA A 734 -0.22 20.20 -9.44
C ALA A 734 0.11 20.18 -10.95
N LEU A 735 -0.89 19.95 -11.81
CA LEU A 735 -0.72 19.85 -13.27
C LEU A 735 -0.81 21.22 -13.98
N ALA A 736 -1.36 22.24 -13.32
CA ALA A 736 -1.56 23.57 -13.89
C ALA A 736 -0.28 24.17 -14.54
N PRO A 737 0.91 24.10 -13.92
CA PRO A 737 2.15 24.57 -14.53
C PRO A 737 2.48 23.85 -15.85
N SER A 738 2.29 22.53 -15.90
CA SER A 738 2.50 21.72 -17.11
C SER A 738 1.58 22.14 -18.24
N ILE A 739 0.29 22.33 -17.95
CA ILE A 739 -0.70 22.80 -18.94
C ILE A 739 -0.33 24.20 -19.47
N ALA A 740 0.12 25.10 -18.59
CA ALA A 740 0.55 26.44 -18.99
C ALA A 740 1.79 26.40 -19.90
N VAL A 741 2.81 25.59 -19.57
CA VAL A 741 4.00 25.40 -20.40
C VAL A 741 3.62 24.81 -21.78
N ALA A 742 2.69 23.84 -21.82
CA ALA A 742 2.21 23.26 -23.07
C ALA A 742 1.54 24.34 -23.99
N LYS A 743 0.68 25.17 -23.40
CA LYS A 743 0.02 26.28 -24.13
C LYS A 743 1.04 27.30 -24.68
N ILE A 744 2.05 27.66 -23.86
CA ILE A 744 3.11 28.59 -24.29
C ILE A 744 3.92 27.95 -25.43
N SER A 745 4.27 26.68 -25.30
CA SER A 745 4.98 25.90 -26.29
C SER A 745 4.20 25.88 -27.62
N ALA A 746 2.91 25.52 -27.59
CA ALA A 746 2.07 25.50 -28.76
C ALA A 746 2.01 26.88 -29.43
N LYS A 747 1.71 27.93 -28.65
CA LYS A 747 1.65 29.30 -29.18
C LYS A 747 2.95 29.76 -29.85
N LEU A 748 4.11 29.39 -29.31
CA LEU A 748 5.41 29.76 -29.84
C LEU A 748 5.73 29.06 -31.15
N PHE A 749 5.43 27.75 -31.26
CA PHE A 749 5.80 26.94 -32.42
C PHE A 749 4.74 26.93 -33.54
N ASP A 750 3.49 27.29 -33.25
CA ASP A 750 2.43 27.42 -34.22
C ASP A 750 2.43 28.81 -34.89
N ASP A 751 3.21 29.79 -34.40
CA ASP A 751 3.33 31.12 -34.97
C ASP A 751 4.32 31.10 -36.15
N PRO A 752 3.83 31.31 -37.42
CA PRO A 752 4.67 31.26 -38.60
C PRO A 752 5.67 32.41 -38.68
N THR A 753 5.53 33.44 -37.85
CA THR A 753 6.44 34.59 -37.78
C THR A 753 7.65 34.35 -36.88
N THR A 754 7.75 33.18 -36.27
CA THR A 754 8.89 32.84 -35.40
C THR A 754 10.12 32.55 -36.25
N ALA A 755 11.11 33.45 -36.22
CA ALA A 755 12.37 33.30 -36.95
C ALA A 755 13.20 32.11 -36.44
N PRO A 756 13.94 31.40 -37.32
CA PRO A 756 14.86 30.35 -36.89
C PRO A 756 15.98 30.87 -35.99
N GLY A 757 16.39 30.07 -35.01
CA GLY A 757 17.40 30.45 -34.04
C GLY A 757 16.81 30.94 -32.71
N PHE A 758 17.70 31.20 -31.73
CA PHE A 758 17.32 31.67 -30.41
C PHE A 758 17.06 33.19 -30.41
N THR A 759 15.82 33.61 -30.38
CA THR A 759 15.37 35.00 -30.50
C THR A 759 14.77 35.54 -29.22
N HIS A 760 14.47 36.85 -29.15
CA HIS A 760 13.76 37.51 -28.05
C HIS A 760 12.41 36.85 -27.77
N ARG A 761 11.66 36.41 -28.76
CA ARG A 761 10.39 35.69 -28.56
C ARG A 761 10.58 34.38 -27.79
N HIS A 762 11.66 33.66 -28.11
CA HIS A 762 12.01 32.45 -27.38
C HIS A 762 12.37 32.77 -25.92
N ALA A 763 13.12 33.87 -25.68
CA ALA A 763 13.45 34.31 -24.33
C ALA A 763 12.20 34.72 -23.55
N GLU A 764 11.28 35.47 -24.15
CA GLU A 764 9.99 35.84 -23.54
C GLU A 764 9.15 34.59 -23.21
N ALA A 765 9.09 33.62 -24.13
CA ALA A 765 8.40 32.35 -23.89
C ALA A 765 9.01 31.56 -22.75
N ILE A 766 10.35 31.52 -22.61
CA ILE A 766 11.03 30.92 -21.44
C ILE A 766 10.65 31.64 -20.15
N VAL A 767 10.67 32.99 -20.17
CA VAL A 767 10.28 33.77 -18.98
C VAL A 767 8.83 33.50 -18.59
N ALA A 768 7.92 33.43 -19.57
CA ALA A 768 6.51 33.09 -19.34
C ALA A 768 6.34 31.67 -18.78
N ALA A 769 7.07 30.70 -19.35
CA ALA A 769 7.03 29.30 -18.89
C ALA A 769 7.59 29.17 -17.45
N VAL A 770 8.72 29.81 -17.15
CA VAL A 770 9.28 29.83 -15.79
C VAL A 770 8.33 30.50 -14.80
N ARG A 771 7.67 31.61 -15.20
CA ARG A 771 6.64 32.27 -14.36
C ARG A 771 5.48 31.34 -14.08
N ALA A 772 5.02 30.56 -15.07
CA ALA A 772 3.99 29.56 -14.88
C ALA A 772 4.43 28.45 -13.91
N MET A 773 5.69 28.07 -13.95
CA MET A 773 6.27 27.10 -13.01
C MET A 773 6.40 27.62 -11.57
N CYS A 774 6.46 28.94 -11.38
CA CYS A 774 6.44 29.57 -10.06
C CYS A 774 5.01 29.70 -9.48
N ALA A 775 3.97 29.47 -10.24
CA ALA A 775 2.56 29.70 -9.85
C ALA A 775 2.01 28.72 -8.78
N GLY A 776 2.88 28.04 -8.06
CA GLY A 776 2.55 27.26 -6.85
C GLY A 776 1.93 25.90 -7.14
N ALA A 777 2.62 24.85 -6.83
CA ALA A 777 2.08 23.50 -6.81
C ALA A 777 1.65 23.13 -5.38
N GLY A 778 0.50 22.46 -5.23
CA GLY A 778 0.12 21.84 -3.98
C GLY A 778 1.10 20.71 -3.60
N TRP A 779 1.24 20.46 -2.30
CA TRP A 779 2.16 19.42 -1.83
C TRP A 779 1.49 18.06 -1.73
N ALA A 780 2.21 17.01 -2.12
CA ALA A 780 1.74 15.64 -1.94
C ALA A 780 1.51 15.29 -0.46
N ARG A 781 0.46 14.56 -0.17
CA ARG A 781 0.07 14.16 1.21
C ARG A 781 1.20 13.47 1.97
N GLY A 782 1.90 12.55 1.32
CA GLY A 782 2.97 11.77 1.92
C GLY A 782 4.18 12.60 2.33
N VAL A 783 4.48 13.68 1.59
CA VAL A 783 5.57 14.61 1.92
C VAL A 783 5.31 15.30 3.25
N CYS A 784 4.09 15.82 3.45
CA CYS A 784 3.70 16.49 4.69
C CYS A 784 3.46 15.54 5.87
N ALA A 785 3.40 14.24 5.65
CA ALA A 785 3.14 13.26 6.71
C ALA A 785 4.40 12.86 7.50
N GLY A 786 5.59 13.26 7.06
CA GLY A 786 6.86 12.91 7.70
C GLY A 786 7.21 11.42 7.66
N ARG A 787 6.54 10.63 6.82
CA ARG A 787 6.68 9.17 6.79
C ARG A 787 7.83 8.74 5.88
N ALA A 788 8.62 7.78 6.33
CA ALA A 788 9.55 7.06 5.46
C ALA A 788 8.75 6.22 4.46
N GLY A 789 8.93 6.46 3.17
CA GLY A 789 8.13 5.83 2.11
C GLY A 789 8.57 4.44 1.70
N GLY A 790 9.57 3.84 2.35
CA GLY A 790 10.15 2.57 1.92
C GLY A 790 9.65 1.37 2.72
N ALA A 791 9.30 0.28 2.03
CA ALA A 791 9.22 -1.02 2.68
C ALA A 791 10.62 -1.38 3.19
N ALA A 792 10.71 -1.86 4.42
CA ALA A 792 11.98 -2.29 4.96
C ALA A 792 12.13 -3.81 4.75
N CYS A 793 13.27 -4.23 4.22
CA CYS A 793 13.71 -5.60 4.38
C CYS A 793 15.10 -5.62 5.02
N ARG A 794 15.43 -6.70 5.69
CA ARG A 794 16.79 -6.98 6.15
C ARG A 794 17.42 -7.97 5.19
N LEU A 795 18.67 -7.71 4.83
CA LEU A 795 19.45 -8.55 3.93
C LEU A 795 20.74 -8.94 4.61
N ALA A 796 21.00 -10.24 4.70
CA ALA A 796 22.27 -10.81 5.13
C ALA A 796 22.99 -11.43 3.92
N LEU A 797 24.27 -11.11 3.76
CA LEU A 797 25.14 -11.60 2.69
C LEU A 797 26.23 -12.49 3.26
N THR A 798 26.29 -13.72 2.79
CA THR A 798 27.35 -14.67 3.19
C THR A 798 28.15 -15.06 1.94
N PRO A 799 29.37 -14.50 1.76
CA PRO A 799 30.24 -14.89 0.65
C PRO A 799 30.98 -16.20 0.95
N ALA A 800 31.22 -16.99 -0.06
CA ALA A 800 32.14 -18.12 -0.03
C ALA A 800 33.08 -18.07 -1.26
N PRO A 801 34.40 -17.90 -1.07
CA PRO A 801 35.15 -17.92 0.18
C PRO A 801 34.92 -16.67 1.05
N ARG A 802 35.01 -16.82 2.38
CA ARG A 802 34.95 -15.71 3.33
C ARG A 802 36.26 -14.96 3.36
N ALA A 803 36.21 -13.64 3.57
CA ALA A 803 37.40 -12.86 3.86
C ALA A 803 38.00 -13.30 5.20
N PRO A 804 39.34 -13.42 5.29
CA PRO A 804 40.04 -13.62 6.58
C PRO A 804 39.73 -12.44 7.51
N PRO A 805 39.70 -12.65 8.85
CA PRO A 805 39.36 -11.59 9.81
C PRO A 805 40.29 -10.36 9.75
N ALA A 806 41.50 -10.51 9.20
CA ALA A 806 42.48 -9.46 9.06
C ALA A 806 42.41 -8.70 7.70
N ASP A 807 41.74 -9.25 6.70
CA ASP A 807 41.66 -8.67 5.37
C ASP A 807 40.20 -8.23 5.03
N HIS A 808 40.05 -6.99 4.57
CA HIS A 808 38.77 -6.46 4.15
C HIS A 808 38.28 -6.98 2.78
N ALA A 809 39.09 -7.79 2.07
CA ALA A 809 38.79 -8.32 0.74
C ALA A 809 38.93 -9.84 0.70
N ALA A 810 37.91 -10.54 0.22
CA ALA A 810 38.01 -11.98 -0.03
C ALA A 810 38.91 -12.24 -1.26
N ALA A 811 39.88 -13.14 -1.14
CA ALA A 811 40.73 -13.53 -2.27
C ALA A 811 39.97 -14.56 -3.15
N LEU A 812 39.90 -14.29 -4.46
CA LEU A 812 39.24 -15.16 -5.44
C LEU A 812 40.17 -15.49 -6.60
N PRO A 813 40.56 -16.75 -6.83
CA PRO A 813 41.25 -17.14 -8.03
C PRO A 813 40.35 -16.96 -9.26
N LEU A 814 40.88 -16.49 -10.41
CA LEU A 814 40.09 -16.24 -11.64
C LEU A 814 39.37 -17.50 -12.17
N ALA A 815 39.89 -18.70 -11.90
CA ALA A 815 39.27 -19.96 -12.26
C ALA A 815 38.05 -20.33 -11.38
N HIS A 816 37.85 -19.63 -10.24
CA HIS A 816 36.81 -19.91 -9.30
C HIS A 816 35.65 -18.89 -9.37
N ARG A 817 34.47 -19.31 -8.95
CA ARG A 817 33.28 -18.44 -8.84
C ARG A 817 33.07 -18.08 -7.37
N LEU A 818 32.77 -16.82 -7.12
CA LEU A 818 32.31 -16.37 -5.82
C LEU A 818 30.87 -16.84 -5.62
N ALA A 819 30.64 -17.70 -4.66
CA ALA A 819 29.29 -18.06 -4.28
C ALA A 819 28.76 -17.07 -3.24
N LEU A 820 27.65 -16.41 -3.56
CA LEU A 820 26.95 -15.48 -2.69
C LEU A 820 25.66 -16.13 -2.20
N LYS A 821 25.56 -16.40 -0.90
CA LYS A 821 24.31 -16.77 -0.27
C LYS A 821 23.67 -15.49 0.30
N LEU A 822 22.46 -15.22 -0.13
CA LEU A 822 21.65 -14.09 0.24
C LEU A 822 20.46 -14.58 1.05
N GLU A 823 20.23 -14.04 2.21
CA GLU A 823 19.08 -14.33 3.05
C GLU A 823 18.45 -13.00 3.48
N GLY A 824 17.14 -12.91 3.39
CA GLY A 824 16.44 -11.68 3.72
C GLY A 824 15.05 -11.91 4.27
N VAL A 825 14.56 -10.89 4.95
CA VAL A 825 13.22 -10.85 5.54
C VAL A 825 12.55 -9.54 5.17
N VAL A 826 11.35 -9.61 4.62
CA VAL A 826 10.47 -8.47 4.41
C VAL A 826 9.86 -8.11 5.76
N LEU A 827 10.11 -6.89 6.26
CA LEU A 827 9.61 -6.47 7.56
C LEU A 827 8.15 -6.03 7.44
N PRO A 828 7.25 -6.49 8.33
CA PRO A 828 5.88 -6.03 8.33
C PRO A 828 5.83 -4.56 8.73
N VAL A 829 5.11 -3.76 7.96
CA VAL A 829 4.84 -2.35 8.28
C VAL A 829 3.46 -2.26 8.93
N PRO A 830 3.33 -1.55 10.05
CA PRO A 830 2.02 -1.36 10.66
C PRO A 830 1.06 -0.69 9.67
N PRO A 831 -0.19 -1.14 9.57
CA PRO A 831 -1.15 -0.64 8.61
C PRO A 831 -1.39 0.87 8.84
N LEU A 832 -1.18 1.67 7.80
CA LEU A 832 -1.31 3.12 7.82
C LEU A 832 -2.77 3.59 7.95
N SER A 833 -3.70 2.77 7.49
CA SER A 833 -5.14 2.98 7.57
C SER A 833 -5.85 1.67 7.26
N LYS A 834 -6.94 1.37 7.96
CA LYS A 834 -7.80 0.21 7.66
C LYS A 834 -8.55 0.33 6.32
N ARG A 835 -8.44 1.47 5.63
CA ARG A 835 -9.22 1.82 4.42
C ARG A 835 -8.45 1.77 3.11
N GLN A 836 -7.12 1.60 3.13
CA GLN A 836 -6.35 1.52 1.88
C GLN A 836 -5.80 0.11 1.69
N PRO A 837 -5.99 -0.50 0.50
CA PRO A 837 -5.33 -1.74 0.17
C PRO A 837 -3.80 -1.51 0.24
N GLN A 838 -3.12 -2.27 1.07
CA GLN A 838 -1.66 -2.28 1.11
C GLN A 838 -1.17 -3.12 -0.07
N ARG A 839 -0.19 -2.59 -0.82
CA ARG A 839 0.52 -3.39 -1.83
C ARG A 839 1.21 -4.55 -1.14
N GLN A 840 1.06 -5.74 -1.69
CA GLN A 840 1.72 -6.93 -1.19
C GLN A 840 3.00 -7.18 -1.98
N VAL A 841 4.04 -7.65 -1.29
CA VAL A 841 5.29 -8.06 -1.93
C VAL A 841 5.11 -9.47 -2.49
N LYS A 842 4.97 -9.60 -3.81
CA LYS A 842 4.87 -10.89 -4.50
C LYS A 842 6.23 -11.52 -4.74
N GLY A 843 7.25 -10.70 -4.98
CA GLY A 843 8.60 -11.15 -5.25
C GLY A 843 9.65 -10.16 -4.75
N VAL A 844 10.88 -10.63 -4.63
CA VAL A 844 12.06 -9.80 -4.37
C VAL A 844 13.05 -10.03 -5.51
N GLN A 845 13.35 -8.98 -6.25
CA GLN A 845 14.39 -9.00 -7.26
C GLN A 845 15.72 -8.62 -6.62
N ILE A 846 16.69 -9.49 -6.77
CA ILE A 846 18.05 -9.32 -6.27
C ILE A 846 18.96 -9.04 -7.48
N THR A 847 19.64 -7.91 -7.44
CA THR A 847 20.62 -7.51 -8.46
C THR A 847 22.01 -7.51 -7.84
N VAL A 848 22.91 -8.27 -8.41
CA VAL A 848 24.31 -8.33 -8.00
C VAL A 848 25.14 -7.67 -9.09
N THR A 849 25.92 -6.65 -8.74
CA THR A 849 26.76 -5.90 -9.67
C THR A 849 28.21 -5.92 -9.19
N ALA A 850 29.11 -6.45 -10.00
CA ALA A 850 30.54 -6.43 -9.73
C ALA A 850 31.20 -5.32 -10.55
N THR A 851 31.73 -4.31 -9.86
CA THR A 851 32.37 -3.13 -10.45
C THR A 851 33.88 -3.17 -10.17
N PRO A 852 34.73 -3.11 -11.21
CA PRO A 852 36.18 -3.06 -11.02
C PRO A 852 36.64 -1.71 -10.45
N HIS A 853 37.64 -1.73 -9.56
CA HIS A 853 38.30 -0.50 -9.09
C HIS A 853 39.36 -0.05 -10.09
N PRO A 854 39.42 1.24 -10.43
CA PRO A 854 40.53 1.76 -11.26
C PRO A 854 41.86 1.60 -10.52
N ARG A 855 42.89 1.11 -11.21
CA ARG A 855 44.24 1.02 -10.67
C ARG A 855 44.84 2.43 -10.53
N THR A 856 45.26 2.80 -9.33
CA THR A 856 45.74 4.17 -8.99
C THR A 856 47.13 4.51 -9.49
N ASN A 857 47.87 3.63 -10.20
CA ASN A 857 49.29 3.77 -10.48
C ASN A 857 49.74 3.69 -11.95
N GLU A 858 48.87 3.90 -12.93
CA GLU A 858 49.36 4.02 -14.32
C GLU A 858 48.94 5.34 -14.91
N LYS A 859 49.96 6.22 -15.11
CA LYS A 859 49.90 7.38 -15.98
C LYS A 859 49.59 6.90 -17.39
N THR A 860 48.47 7.39 -17.94
CA THR A 860 48.07 7.21 -19.36
C THR A 860 47.98 5.74 -19.83
N VAL A 861 46.89 5.03 -19.44
CA VAL A 861 46.44 3.85 -20.17
C VAL A 861 45.14 4.20 -20.86
N GLU A 862 45.09 3.93 -22.16
CA GLU A 862 43.97 4.10 -23.03
C GLU A 862 42.67 3.55 -22.38
N LEU A 863 41.59 4.27 -22.50
CA LEU A 863 40.23 3.95 -21.99
C LEU A 863 39.65 2.62 -22.49
N THR A 864 40.40 1.81 -23.22
CA THR A 864 39.96 0.56 -23.87
C THR A 864 40.09 -0.69 -23.03
N ASN A 865 40.65 -0.68 -21.81
CA ASN A 865 40.96 -1.87 -21.01
C ASN A 865 40.27 -1.92 -19.61
N ILE A 866 39.19 -1.18 -19.39
CA ILE A 866 38.42 -1.33 -18.15
C ILE A 866 37.52 -2.60 -18.29
N PRO A 867 37.68 -3.60 -17.40
CA PRO A 867 36.84 -4.79 -17.47
C PRO A 867 35.36 -4.40 -17.35
N PRO A 868 34.46 -5.06 -18.09
CA PRO A 868 33.05 -4.72 -18.09
C PRO A 868 32.42 -4.94 -16.71
N VAL A 869 31.47 -4.10 -16.35
CA VAL A 869 30.63 -4.29 -15.16
C VAL A 869 29.76 -5.53 -15.37
N LEU A 870 29.85 -6.50 -14.46
CA LEU A 870 29.07 -7.71 -14.52
C LEU A 870 27.84 -7.56 -13.65
N THR A 871 26.67 -7.81 -14.23
CA THR A 871 25.38 -7.74 -13.52
C THR A 871 24.64 -9.05 -13.64
N ALA A 872 24.17 -9.57 -12.51
CA ALA A 872 23.30 -10.74 -12.44
C ALA A 872 22.01 -10.37 -11.71
N VAL A 873 20.87 -10.80 -12.25
CA VAL A 873 19.53 -10.50 -11.70
C VAL A 873 18.79 -11.80 -11.45
N GLN A 874 18.19 -11.93 -10.27
CA GLN A 874 17.36 -13.07 -9.88
C GLN A 874 16.12 -12.59 -9.12
N THR A 875 14.95 -13.09 -9.48
CA THR A 875 13.71 -12.82 -8.73
C THR A 875 13.35 -14.05 -7.89
N VAL A 876 13.09 -13.83 -6.62
CA VAL A 876 12.74 -14.85 -5.62
C VAL A 876 11.40 -14.51 -4.99
N THR A 877 10.54 -15.50 -4.83
CA THR A 877 9.25 -15.32 -4.14
C THR A 877 9.47 -15.46 -2.64
N PRO A 878 9.11 -14.46 -1.80
CA PRO A 878 9.17 -14.59 -0.36
C PRO A 878 8.17 -15.65 0.13
N VAL A 879 8.62 -16.53 0.99
CA VAL A 879 7.76 -17.49 1.69
C VAL A 879 7.57 -16.99 3.11
N ARG A 880 6.34 -16.56 3.46
CA ARG A 880 6.02 -16.02 4.79
C ARG A 880 7.01 -14.93 5.23
N ASP A 881 7.23 -13.95 4.35
CA ASP A 881 8.14 -12.81 4.50
C ASP A 881 9.66 -13.12 4.45
N PHE A 882 10.08 -14.37 4.35
CA PHE A 882 11.47 -14.77 4.20
C PHE A 882 11.82 -15.11 2.76
N PHE A 883 13.01 -14.70 2.29
CA PHE A 883 13.54 -15.06 0.98
C PHE A 883 15.03 -15.45 1.07
N SER A 884 15.44 -16.36 0.21
CA SER A 884 16.82 -16.81 0.10
C SER A 884 17.19 -16.98 -1.37
N ALA A 885 18.38 -16.56 -1.74
CA ALA A 885 18.93 -16.71 -3.07
C ALA A 885 20.39 -17.13 -3.00
N GLN A 886 20.83 -17.84 -4.02
CA GLN A 886 22.24 -18.16 -4.22
C GLN A 886 22.65 -17.71 -5.62
N GLN A 887 23.75 -16.94 -5.71
CA GLN A 887 24.30 -16.49 -6.97
C GLN A 887 25.80 -16.80 -7.07
N LEU A 888 26.22 -17.16 -8.26
CA LEU A 888 27.62 -17.39 -8.60
C LEU A 888 28.13 -16.21 -9.43
N VAL A 889 29.09 -15.48 -8.91
CA VAL A 889 29.72 -14.35 -9.60
C VAL A 889 31.09 -14.79 -10.09
N SER A 890 31.34 -14.71 -11.40
CA SER A 890 32.65 -14.94 -12.02
C SER A 890 33.26 -13.61 -12.43
N VAL A 891 34.56 -13.48 -12.25
CA VAL A 891 35.33 -12.29 -12.60
C VAL A 891 36.40 -12.66 -13.62
N ASN A 892 36.53 -11.90 -14.71
CA ASN A 892 37.31 -12.30 -15.88
C ASN A 892 38.74 -11.65 -15.91
N ALA A 893 39.03 -10.73 -15.03
CA ALA A 893 40.30 -10.03 -14.96
C ALA A 893 40.85 -9.92 -13.54
N PRO A 894 42.16 -9.96 -13.34
CA PRO A 894 42.73 -9.76 -12.01
C PRO A 894 42.57 -8.31 -11.55
N GLY A 895 42.20 -8.11 -10.31
CA GLY A 895 42.03 -6.78 -9.75
C GLY A 895 41.13 -6.75 -8.51
N LEU A 896 40.89 -5.55 -8.03
CA LEU A 896 39.96 -5.30 -6.91
C LEU A 896 38.58 -5.00 -7.47
N TYR A 897 37.55 -5.66 -6.93
CA TYR A 897 36.15 -5.46 -7.34
C TYR A 897 35.29 -5.17 -6.13
N THR A 898 34.34 -4.24 -6.29
CA THR A 898 33.24 -4.10 -5.37
C THR A 898 32.04 -4.86 -5.93
N VAL A 899 31.59 -5.88 -5.20
CA VAL A 899 30.36 -6.62 -5.50
C VAL A 899 29.24 -6.01 -4.68
N ALA A 900 28.39 -5.21 -5.32
CA ALA A 900 27.21 -4.59 -4.72
C ALA A 900 25.99 -5.49 -4.95
N VAL A 901 25.18 -5.65 -3.91
CA VAL A 901 23.93 -6.38 -3.94
C VAL A 901 22.80 -5.44 -3.56
N GLU A 902 21.79 -5.37 -4.43
CA GLU A 902 20.59 -4.55 -4.25
C GLU A 902 19.36 -5.45 -4.25
N ALA A 903 18.41 -5.18 -3.37
CA ALA A 903 17.14 -5.83 -3.36
C ALA A 903 16.03 -4.82 -3.75
N ALA A 904 15.12 -5.24 -4.62
CA ALA A 904 13.94 -4.48 -5.03
C ALA A 904 12.69 -5.35 -4.88
N PHE A 905 11.54 -4.75 -4.56
CA PHE A 905 10.28 -5.49 -4.43
C PHE A 905 9.53 -5.55 -5.76
N VAL A 906 8.86 -6.67 -5.97
CA VAL A 906 7.90 -6.86 -7.06
C VAL A 906 6.53 -6.96 -6.44
N ASP A 907 5.59 -6.11 -6.87
CA ASP A 907 4.22 -6.08 -6.37
C ASP A 907 3.30 -7.11 -7.06
N GLU A 908 2.01 -7.10 -6.72
CA GLU A 908 0.99 -7.96 -7.30
C GLU A 908 0.82 -7.77 -8.81
N ASN A 909 1.08 -6.57 -9.32
CA ASN A 909 0.98 -6.20 -10.73
C ASN A 909 2.27 -6.50 -11.51
N GLY A 910 3.33 -6.95 -10.83
CA GLY A 910 4.64 -7.19 -11.43
C GLY A 910 5.51 -5.95 -11.55
N GLU A 911 5.10 -4.81 -10.97
CA GLU A 911 5.90 -3.58 -10.97
C GLU A 911 7.08 -3.67 -9.99
N LEU A 912 8.21 -3.10 -10.42
CA LEU A 912 9.46 -3.13 -9.67
C LEU A 912 9.61 -1.87 -8.81
N TRP A 913 9.85 -2.07 -7.51
CA TRP A 913 10.02 -1.04 -6.50
C TRP A 913 11.42 -1.10 -5.89
N ASN A 914 12.19 -0.03 -6.08
CA ASN A 914 13.59 0.07 -5.60
C ASN A 914 13.64 0.45 -4.10
N THR A 915 13.16 -0.40 -3.23
CA THR A 915 12.99 -0.13 -1.78
C THR A 915 13.86 -1.00 -0.89
N GLY A 916 14.68 -1.87 -1.48
CA GLY A 916 15.50 -2.81 -0.74
C GLY A 916 16.80 -2.23 -0.20
N PRO A 917 17.46 -2.91 0.79
CA PRO A 917 18.76 -2.56 1.27
C PRO A 917 19.83 -2.79 0.20
N ARG A 918 20.91 -2.02 0.29
CA ARG A 918 22.10 -2.20 -0.49
C ARG A 918 23.22 -2.67 0.43
N THR A 919 23.91 -3.72 0.03
CA THR A 919 25.09 -4.20 0.73
C THR A 919 26.20 -4.46 -0.29
N SER A 920 27.45 -4.33 0.13
CA SER A 920 28.58 -4.57 -0.77
C SER A 920 29.69 -5.30 -0.04
N ILE A 921 30.42 -6.11 -0.81
CA ILE A 921 31.67 -6.75 -0.37
C ILE A 921 32.76 -6.42 -1.36
N VAL A 922 34.00 -6.41 -0.87
CA VAL A 922 35.19 -6.22 -1.71
C VAL A 922 35.85 -7.58 -1.92
N ILE A 923 36.18 -7.91 -3.18
CA ILE A 923 36.94 -9.10 -3.55
C ILE A 923 38.22 -8.72 -4.28
N LYS A 924 39.28 -9.50 -4.07
CA LYS A 924 40.54 -9.38 -4.78
C LYS A 924 40.72 -10.60 -5.69
N ALA A 925 40.54 -10.38 -6.99
CA ALA A 925 40.75 -11.42 -7.98
C ALA A 925 42.24 -11.53 -8.31
N HIS A 926 42.78 -12.75 -8.33
CA HIS A 926 44.18 -13.05 -8.65
C HIS A 926 44.29 -14.22 -9.61
N GLU A 927 45.37 -14.23 -10.39
CA GLU A 927 45.73 -15.36 -11.25
C GLU A 927 46.13 -16.55 -10.38
N ASP A 928 45.68 -17.74 -10.73
CA ASP A 928 46.06 -18.97 -10.03
C ASP A 928 47.55 -19.26 -10.28
N PRO A 929 48.40 -19.36 -9.25
CA PRO A 929 49.83 -19.61 -9.43
C PRO A 929 50.12 -20.98 -10.07
N THR A 930 49.18 -21.89 -10.07
CA THR A 930 49.32 -23.22 -10.66
C THR A 930 49.28 -23.24 -12.19
N THR A 931 48.84 -22.18 -12.86
CA THR A 931 48.82 -22.09 -14.33
C THR A 931 50.12 -21.60 -14.95
N LYS A 932 51.09 -21.17 -14.15
CA LYS A 932 52.41 -20.71 -14.64
C LYS A 932 53.47 -21.83 -14.80
N GLY A 933 53.09 -23.12 -14.65
CA GLY A 933 54.00 -24.25 -14.53
C GLY A 933 54.02 -25.27 -15.67
N ILE A 934 53.63 -24.95 -16.91
CA ILE A 934 53.89 -25.86 -18.05
C ILE A 934 54.95 -25.20 -18.93
N PRO A 935 56.21 -25.71 -18.91
CA PRO A 935 57.24 -25.26 -19.86
C PRO A 935 56.79 -25.72 -21.26
N GLN A 936 56.74 -24.80 -22.22
CA GLN A 936 56.66 -25.15 -23.62
C GLN A 936 57.87 -26.01 -23.99
N ALA A 937 57.70 -27.31 -24.15
CA ALA A 937 58.70 -28.22 -24.71
C ALA A 937 59.04 -27.74 -26.12
N ASN A 938 60.30 -27.36 -26.26
CA ASN A 938 60.97 -27.11 -27.53
C ASN A 938 60.59 -28.19 -28.58
N ARG A 939 59.85 -27.81 -29.61
CA ARG A 939 59.83 -28.59 -30.87
C ARG A 939 61.14 -28.29 -31.62
N GLY A 940 62.13 -29.08 -31.35
CA GLY A 940 63.33 -29.20 -32.22
C GLY A 940 62.91 -29.62 -33.63
N ARG A 941 63.55 -28.94 -34.56
CA ARG A 941 63.56 -29.27 -35.97
C ARG A 941 64.04 -30.75 -36.19
N TYR A 942 63.28 -31.49 -36.89
CA TYR A 942 63.71 -32.31 -38.05
C TYR A 942 62.54 -32.43 -39.00
#